data_c2012634c9e656942f1c12462945095e
#
_entry.id   c2012634c9e656942f1c12462945095e
#
_cell.length_a   1.000
_cell.length_b   1.000
_cell.length_c   1.000
_cell.angle_alpha   90.00
_cell.angle_beta   90.00
_cell.angle_gamma   90.00
#
_symmetry.space_group_name_H-M   'P 1'
#
loop_
_entity.id
_entity.type
_entity.pdbx_description
1 polymer ?
#
loop_
_entity_poly.entity_id
_entity_poly.type
_entity_poly.pdbx_seq_one_letter_code
_entity_poly.pdbx_strand_id
1 'polypeptide(L)'
;RLFADGVRFLATAVVVQVVTGWPIWMAVLIIGAVTMVYTLSGGIRTVLWVDSFQFVLYLTGGAIVIFFILNSSEFSGWEPLLEAGKTRIFRFTTDNMFKDAWFFGSAFLGGILLSFASHGADYMMVQRVLACSNLSSARKAMIGSGFFVFLQFLIFLLAGSLIWLFTGGVEMTKDRELSTFIVDHLPIGIRGILLAGVLSAAMSTLSSSINSLASSTIHDWMQKNISLKRSLIVSGVWAILLILLALLFDEGNTAVVVLGLKIASFTYGGLLGLFILSRSNKKFTTPVLIFGLLSSLGTVFFLQWLGVAWTWYIGAAVVLNLVVVHGLHYLGWKKGFGFAGILFITGYFSAVGGQYQNGLEVLSEDGFSVLKGKNVAVVVNHTSVDYHDDHLIKLAHDEGVRIKAVFSPEHGFKGVVGAGEKVDNGFENLTGAPIYSLYGQTKKPTSEMLKGIDILVFDMQDIGVRYYTYASTLTLVMESAAENGIPFIILDRVNPLGHEVEGPILEMEFSSFVGMHPIPVRHGMTLGELAQMINGENWLENGIKADLTVIAYKGKIDKNVKAHAFNTPPSPNMPNVETAWLYQGLCLLEGTSLSEGRGTDLPFKLIGAPWLDNQKLFDQLVKNKHPLDDFEITQFTPQSIPVAKYPKYDGEDCFGLRINNLENPIEWTIQLLAVIKTLHPKQFKFLESNFIDKLYGSDRLRVFISGNRNINILIDNFQNHKDEFLQKRENYLIYELPNNQSK
;
A
#
# COMPACT_ATOMS: atom_id res chain seq x y z
N ARG A 1 11.79 21.10 2.67
CA ARG A 1 11.56 21.38 4.09
C ARG A 1 10.09 21.55 4.40
N LEU A 2 9.43 22.48 3.72
CA LEU A 2 8.02 22.82 3.93
C LEU A 2 7.12 21.57 3.94
N PHE A 3 7.25 20.69 2.95
CA PHE A 3 6.48 19.44 2.86
C PHE A 3 6.77 18.47 4.02
N ALA A 4 8.04 18.26 4.37
CA ALA A 4 8.41 17.39 5.49
C ALA A 4 7.87 17.89 6.84
N ASP A 5 7.84 19.21 7.02
CA ASP A 5 7.31 19.81 8.24
C ASP A 5 5.77 19.83 8.25
N GLY A 6 5.11 19.93 7.09
CA GLY A 6 3.67 19.74 6.96
C GLY A 6 3.21 18.33 7.40
N VAL A 7 3.92 17.29 6.97
CA VAL A 7 3.66 15.89 7.40
C VAL A 7 3.87 15.73 8.90
N ARG A 8 4.92 16.30 9.47
CA ARG A 8 5.14 16.26 10.93
C ARG A 8 4.03 16.96 11.70
N PHE A 9 3.48 18.04 11.13
CA PHE A 9 2.36 18.76 11.71
C PHE A 9 1.09 17.91 11.68
N LEU A 10 0.82 17.19 10.59
CA LEU A 10 -0.28 16.22 10.50
C LEU A 10 -0.16 15.16 11.61
N ALA A 11 1.03 14.56 11.80
CA ALA A 11 1.27 13.58 12.87
C ALA A 11 0.84 14.09 14.27
N THR A 12 1.03 15.37 14.52
CA THR A 12 0.58 16.02 15.76
C THR A 12 -0.94 16.11 15.83
N ALA A 13 -1.58 16.46 14.73
CA ALA A 13 -3.02 16.61 14.66
C ALA A 13 -3.74 15.26 14.89
N VAL A 14 -3.14 14.16 14.46
CA VAL A 14 -3.62 12.78 14.73
C VAL A 14 -3.68 12.51 16.23
N VAL A 15 -2.64 12.85 16.97
CA VAL A 15 -2.65 12.68 18.44
C VAL A 15 -3.77 13.49 19.09
N VAL A 16 -3.97 14.74 18.65
CA VAL A 16 -5.06 15.59 19.18
C VAL A 16 -6.42 15.00 18.82
N GLN A 17 -6.59 14.46 17.63
CA GLN A 17 -7.82 13.77 17.22
C GLN A 17 -8.13 12.59 18.15
N VAL A 18 -7.14 11.74 18.45
CA VAL A 18 -7.32 10.57 19.34
C VAL A 18 -7.77 11.01 20.73
N VAL A 19 -7.22 12.12 21.24
CA VAL A 19 -7.49 12.61 22.59
C VAL A 19 -8.83 13.32 22.73
N THR A 20 -9.17 14.12 21.73
CA THR A 20 -10.31 15.05 21.80
C THR A 20 -11.52 14.59 21.01
N GLY A 21 -11.33 13.67 20.06
CA GLY A 21 -12.35 13.28 19.08
C GLY A 21 -12.60 14.36 17.99
N TRP A 22 -11.81 15.43 17.94
CA TRP A 22 -11.99 16.49 16.96
C TRP A 22 -11.54 16.02 15.56
N PRO A 23 -12.16 16.53 14.49
CA PRO A 23 -11.68 16.26 13.15
C PRO A 23 -10.27 16.84 12.95
N ILE A 24 -9.43 16.16 12.16
CA ILE A 24 -7.99 16.51 11.96
C ILE A 24 -7.81 17.95 11.54
N TRP A 25 -8.62 18.46 10.62
CA TRP A 25 -8.52 19.85 10.17
C TRP A 25 -8.65 20.87 11.32
N MET A 26 -9.54 20.59 12.29
CA MET A 26 -9.74 21.45 13.46
C MET A 26 -8.54 21.36 14.41
N ALA A 27 -7.99 20.15 14.61
CA ALA A 27 -6.77 19.96 15.40
C ALA A 27 -5.57 20.72 14.77
N VAL A 28 -5.39 20.63 13.44
CA VAL A 28 -4.36 21.37 12.69
C VAL A 28 -4.52 22.88 12.91
N LEU A 29 -5.72 23.43 12.76
CA LEU A 29 -5.96 24.87 12.92
C LEU A 29 -5.65 25.35 14.34
N ILE A 30 -6.10 24.64 15.37
CA ILE A 30 -5.91 25.04 16.78
C ILE A 30 -4.44 24.96 17.17
N ILE A 31 -3.76 23.84 16.87
CA ILE A 31 -2.33 23.68 17.18
C ILE A 31 -1.51 24.75 16.44
N GLY A 32 -1.82 24.96 15.15
CA GLY A 32 -1.15 25.96 14.33
C GLY A 32 -1.29 27.37 14.87
N ALA A 33 -2.51 27.76 15.27
CA ALA A 33 -2.78 29.08 15.87
C ALA A 33 -2.04 29.28 17.20
N VAL A 34 -2.10 28.29 18.09
CA VAL A 34 -1.38 28.36 19.39
C VAL A 34 0.13 28.43 19.17
N THR A 35 0.67 27.59 18.26
CA THR A 35 2.11 27.61 17.96
C THR A 35 2.55 28.95 17.35
N MET A 36 1.74 29.51 16.45
CA MET A 36 2.01 30.82 15.85
C MET A 36 2.10 31.92 16.92
N VAL A 37 1.15 31.98 17.85
CA VAL A 37 1.09 32.98 18.89
C VAL A 37 2.36 32.98 19.78
N TYR A 38 2.77 31.82 20.30
CA TYR A 38 3.94 31.78 21.17
C TYR A 38 5.26 31.95 20.40
N THR A 39 5.32 31.50 19.15
CA THR A 39 6.52 31.64 18.30
C THR A 39 6.77 33.10 17.96
N LEU A 40 5.71 33.85 17.63
CA LEU A 40 5.83 35.27 17.33
C LEU A 40 6.18 36.13 18.58
N SER A 41 5.80 35.68 19.78
CA SER A 41 6.06 36.40 21.00
C SER A 41 7.43 36.11 21.66
N GLY A 42 8.01 34.89 21.42
CA GLY A 42 9.13 34.42 22.25
C GLY A 42 10.53 34.44 21.61
N GLY A 43 10.66 34.44 20.29
CA GLY A 43 11.96 34.38 19.60
C GLY A 43 12.74 33.07 19.85
N ILE A 44 13.91 32.88 19.20
CA ILE A 44 14.69 31.63 19.20
C ILE A 44 15.16 31.20 20.61
N ARG A 45 15.45 32.11 21.50
CA ARG A 45 15.93 31.78 22.87
C ARG A 45 14.83 31.11 23.70
N THR A 46 13.61 31.59 23.60
CA THR A 46 12.44 30.98 24.25
C THR A 46 12.14 29.59 23.68
N VAL A 47 12.21 29.44 22.35
CA VAL A 47 12.03 28.15 21.65
C VAL A 47 13.04 27.13 22.18
N LEU A 48 14.33 27.45 22.29
CA LEU A 48 15.35 26.52 22.77
C LEU A 48 15.09 26.03 24.21
N TRP A 49 14.64 26.91 25.13
CA TRP A 49 14.31 26.51 26.48
C TRP A 49 13.06 25.65 26.56
N VAL A 50 12.04 26.03 25.82
CA VAL A 50 10.80 25.26 25.75
C VAL A 50 11.07 23.86 25.12
N ASP A 51 11.82 23.79 24.02
CA ASP A 51 12.24 22.56 23.39
C ASP A 51 12.98 21.62 24.35
N SER A 52 13.90 22.19 25.17
CA SER A 52 14.67 21.39 26.14
C SER A 52 13.78 20.76 27.22
N PHE A 53 12.82 21.54 27.74
CA PHE A 53 11.85 21.04 28.72
C PHE A 53 10.94 19.97 28.11
N GLN A 54 10.43 20.23 26.93
CA GLN A 54 9.58 19.31 26.19
C GLN A 54 10.29 17.99 25.89
N PHE A 55 11.58 18.05 25.53
CA PHE A 55 12.41 16.88 25.30
C PHE A 55 12.46 15.95 26.53
N VAL A 56 12.72 16.50 27.71
CA VAL A 56 12.73 15.74 28.96
C VAL A 56 11.35 15.15 29.23
N LEU A 57 10.29 15.94 29.02
CA LEU A 57 8.92 15.53 29.30
C LEU A 57 8.48 14.32 28.45
N TYR A 58 8.72 14.31 27.13
CA TYR A 58 8.28 13.20 26.30
C TYR A 58 9.18 11.95 26.46
N LEU A 59 10.49 12.10 26.71
CA LEU A 59 11.33 10.93 27.04
C LEU A 59 10.89 10.27 28.34
N THR A 60 10.59 11.09 29.38
CA THR A 60 10.04 10.59 30.64
C THR A 60 8.69 9.90 30.38
N GLY A 61 7.89 10.42 29.46
CA GLY A 61 6.64 9.85 29.04
C GLY A 61 6.79 8.44 28.44
N GLY A 62 7.70 8.26 27.51
CA GLY A 62 8.02 6.94 26.95
C GLY A 62 8.51 5.95 28.03
N ALA A 63 9.36 6.43 28.95
CA ALA A 63 9.83 5.61 30.08
C ALA A 63 8.70 5.21 31.05
N ILE A 64 7.74 6.10 31.30
CA ILE A 64 6.56 5.80 32.15
C ILE A 64 5.70 4.73 31.48
N VAL A 65 5.46 4.80 30.18
CA VAL A 65 4.69 3.77 29.45
C VAL A 65 5.37 2.42 29.57
N ILE A 66 6.69 2.34 29.34
CA ILE A 66 7.47 1.12 29.51
C ILE A 66 7.33 0.58 30.95
N PHE A 67 7.54 1.43 31.94
CA PHE A 67 7.45 1.05 33.36
C PHE A 67 6.03 0.56 33.73
N PHE A 68 5.00 1.21 33.22
CA PHE A 68 3.60 0.83 33.47
C PHE A 68 3.32 -0.56 32.93
N ILE A 69 3.69 -0.85 31.68
CA ILE A 69 3.45 -2.15 31.05
C ILE A 69 4.23 -3.26 31.75
N LEU A 70 5.54 -3.04 32.03
CA LEU A 70 6.37 -4.04 32.71
C LEU A 70 5.88 -4.42 34.11
N ASN A 71 5.11 -3.54 34.78
CA ASN A 71 4.50 -3.80 36.08
C ASN A 71 3.03 -4.19 36.01
N SER A 72 2.46 -4.34 34.83
CA SER A 72 1.07 -4.78 34.64
C SER A 72 0.94 -6.32 34.67
N SER A 73 -0.28 -6.80 34.92
CA SER A 73 -0.62 -8.24 34.88
C SER A 73 -0.58 -8.81 33.47
N GLU A 74 -0.71 -7.96 32.45
CA GLU A 74 -0.70 -8.34 31.04
C GLU A 74 0.72 -8.57 30.49
N PHE A 75 1.75 -8.22 31.25
CA PHE A 75 3.13 -8.52 30.84
C PHE A 75 3.47 -9.99 31.07
N SER A 76 3.34 -10.79 30.02
CA SER A 76 3.60 -12.24 30.02
C SER A 76 5.09 -12.63 29.77
N GLY A 77 6.00 -11.67 29.73
CA GLY A 77 7.41 -11.89 29.44
C GLY A 77 7.84 -11.43 28.05
N TRP A 78 9.08 -11.73 27.67
CA TRP A 78 9.66 -11.28 26.38
C TRP A 78 9.47 -12.30 25.26
N GLU A 79 9.09 -13.53 25.57
CA GLU A 79 8.97 -14.63 24.60
C GLU A 79 8.03 -14.30 23.43
N PRO A 80 6.80 -13.74 23.64
CA PRO A 80 5.92 -13.43 22.54
C PRO A 80 6.48 -12.39 21.57
N LEU A 81 7.31 -11.44 22.07
CA LEU A 81 8.00 -10.46 21.22
C LEU A 81 9.11 -11.09 20.39
N LEU A 82 9.79 -12.11 20.93
CA LEU A 82 10.82 -12.87 20.22
C LEU A 82 10.18 -13.72 19.11
N GLU A 83 9.12 -14.42 19.42
CA GLU A 83 8.37 -15.28 18.49
C GLU A 83 7.74 -14.45 17.35
N ALA A 84 7.17 -13.30 17.67
CA ALA A 84 6.61 -12.37 16.68
C ALA A 84 7.69 -11.61 15.87
N GLY A 85 8.98 -11.87 16.13
CA GLY A 85 10.08 -11.20 15.43
C GLY A 85 10.21 -9.70 15.69
N LYS A 86 9.47 -9.15 16.67
CA LYS A 86 9.48 -7.71 17.02
C LYS A 86 10.81 -7.24 17.63
N THR A 87 11.66 -8.15 18.05
CA THR A 87 13.02 -7.87 18.56
C THR A 87 14.09 -7.92 17.48
N ARG A 88 13.74 -8.24 16.25
CA ARG A 88 14.67 -8.37 15.13
C ARG A 88 15.11 -7.00 14.60
N ILE A 89 16.17 -6.44 15.17
CA ILE A 89 16.66 -5.08 14.84
C ILE A 89 17.45 -5.08 13.52
N PHE A 90 18.21 -6.13 13.22
CA PHE A 90 19.08 -6.18 12.05
C PHE A 90 18.59 -7.19 11.03
N ARG A 91 18.38 -6.74 9.79
CA ARG A 91 18.11 -7.59 8.62
C ARG A 91 19.36 -7.67 7.76
N PHE A 92 20.03 -8.83 7.77
CA PHE A 92 21.23 -9.07 6.96
C PHE A 92 20.93 -9.81 5.65
N THR A 93 19.74 -10.34 5.49
CA THR A 93 19.27 -11.03 4.28
C THR A 93 18.19 -10.23 3.59
N THR A 94 18.22 -10.17 2.28
CA THR A 94 17.22 -9.51 1.43
C THR A 94 17.32 -10.07 0.02
N ASP A 95 16.19 -10.18 -0.67
CA ASP A 95 16.13 -10.60 -2.08
C ASP A 95 16.68 -9.50 -3.02
N ASN A 96 16.53 -8.23 -2.61
CA ASN A 96 17.02 -7.09 -3.37
C ASN A 96 17.40 -5.91 -2.48
N MET A 97 18.69 -5.74 -2.25
CA MET A 97 19.22 -4.67 -1.39
C MET A 97 18.89 -3.25 -1.86
N PHE A 98 18.56 -3.06 -3.12
CA PHE A 98 18.16 -1.75 -3.66
C PHE A 98 16.69 -1.44 -3.47
N LYS A 99 15.85 -2.45 -3.25
CA LYS A 99 14.40 -2.28 -3.04
C LYS A 99 13.99 -2.36 -1.57
N ASP A 100 14.81 -2.98 -0.71
CA ASP A 100 14.53 -3.11 0.72
C ASP A 100 15.17 -1.96 1.51
N ALA A 101 14.33 -1.06 2.03
CA ALA A 101 14.76 0.06 2.87
C ALA A 101 15.29 -0.40 4.25
N TRP A 102 14.90 -1.57 4.72
CA TRP A 102 15.21 -2.10 6.04
C TRP A 102 16.35 -3.12 6.04
N PHE A 103 16.91 -3.46 4.87
CA PHE A 103 18.15 -4.22 4.80
C PHE A 103 19.27 -3.45 5.50
N PHE A 104 20.07 -4.13 6.33
CA PHE A 104 21.09 -3.47 7.14
C PHE A 104 22.00 -2.53 6.34
N GLY A 105 22.47 -2.96 5.17
CA GLY A 105 23.37 -2.16 4.33
C GLY A 105 22.72 -0.86 3.84
N SER A 106 21.48 -0.93 3.31
CA SER A 106 20.74 0.24 2.82
C SER A 106 20.33 1.18 3.96
N ALA A 107 19.84 0.63 5.08
CA ALA A 107 19.44 1.39 6.24
C ALA A 107 20.63 2.10 6.90
N PHE A 108 21.77 1.41 7.05
CA PHE A 108 22.99 1.95 7.67
C PHE A 108 23.61 3.08 6.84
N LEU A 109 23.83 2.84 5.54
CA LEU A 109 24.40 3.85 4.64
C LEU A 109 23.44 5.02 4.44
N GLY A 110 22.16 4.75 4.22
CA GLY A 110 21.13 5.77 4.10
C GLY A 110 20.97 6.59 5.37
N GLY A 111 21.01 5.96 6.54
CA GLY A 111 20.96 6.63 7.85
C GLY A 111 22.15 7.54 8.10
N ILE A 112 23.37 7.12 7.75
CA ILE A 112 24.57 7.98 7.83
C ILE A 112 24.40 9.22 6.94
N LEU A 113 24.01 9.05 5.69
CA LEU A 113 23.86 10.15 4.74
C LEU A 113 22.71 11.08 5.13
N LEU A 114 21.60 10.54 5.60
CA LEU A 114 20.47 11.28 6.12
C LEU A 114 20.86 12.13 7.34
N SER A 115 21.58 11.52 8.29
CA SER A 115 22.07 12.22 9.49
C SER A 115 23.07 13.31 9.12
N PHE A 116 23.99 13.05 8.18
CA PHE A 116 24.95 14.03 7.70
C PHE A 116 24.27 15.20 6.99
N ALA A 117 23.29 14.94 6.13
CA ALA A 117 22.52 15.98 5.45
C ALA A 117 21.69 16.82 6.44
N SER A 118 21.00 16.16 7.37
CA SER A 118 20.18 16.80 8.39
C SER A 118 20.98 17.71 9.33
N HIS A 119 22.12 17.25 9.84
CA HIS A 119 22.91 18.02 10.82
C HIS A 119 23.95 18.95 10.16
N GLY A 120 24.40 18.65 8.93
CA GLY A 120 25.43 19.41 8.24
C GLY A 120 24.93 20.45 7.25
N ALA A 121 23.79 20.19 6.58
CA ALA A 121 23.27 21.02 5.51
C ALA A 121 21.89 21.62 5.80
N ASP A 122 21.09 21.05 6.70
CA ASP A 122 19.77 21.58 7.05
C ASP A 122 19.89 22.81 7.98
N TYR A 123 19.45 23.94 7.49
CA TYR A 123 19.59 25.23 8.17
C TYR A 123 18.94 25.25 9.57
N MET A 124 17.86 24.51 9.81
CA MET A 124 17.22 24.45 11.13
C MET A 124 18.16 23.84 12.20
N MET A 125 18.93 22.82 11.86
CA MET A 125 19.91 22.23 12.77
C MET A 125 21.19 23.07 12.83
N VAL A 126 21.67 23.54 11.70
CA VAL A 126 22.87 24.37 11.59
C VAL A 126 22.72 25.69 12.41
N GLN A 127 21.56 26.35 12.35
CA GLN A 127 21.26 27.54 13.09
C GLN A 127 21.41 27.33 14.61
N ARG A 128 20.99 26.21 15.15
CA ARG A 128 21.14 25.87 16.58
C ARG A 128 22.60 25.65 16.96
N VAL A 129 23.37 25.01 16.11
CA VAL A 129 24.80 24.77 16.30
C VAL A 129 25.58 26.09 16.23
N LEU A 130 25.22 27.00 15.32
CA LEU A 130 25.84 28.30 15.20
C LEU A 130 25.54 29.26 16.40
N ALA A 131 24.48 28.97 17.17
CA ALA A 131 24.17 29.69 18.40
C ALA A 131 25.07 29.31 19.61
N CYS A 132 25.93 28.27 19.47
CA CYS A 132 26.89 27.89 20.50
C CYS A 132 28.01 28.92 20.64
N SER A 133 28.50 29.11 21.87
CA SER A 133 29.53 30.11 22.20
C SER A 133 30.91 29.85 21.57
N ASN A 134 31.23 28.59 21.27
CA ASN A 134 32.51 28.16 20.69
C ASN A 134 32.42 26.84 20.01
N LEU A 135 33.44 26.49 19.19
CA LEU A 135 33.50 25.27 18.40
C LEU A 135 33.46 23.99 19.26
N SER A 136 34.06 23.99 20.44
CA SER A 136 34.02 22.83 21.35
C SER A 136 32.60 22.54 21.82
N SER A 137 31.87 23.57 22.21
CA SER A 137 30.47 23.47 22.62
C SER A 137 29.59 23.00 21.46
N ALA A 138 29.82 23.52 20.25
CA ALA A 138 29.13 23.08 19.05
C ALA A 138 29.35 21.60 18.74
N ARG A 139 30.61 21.10 18.82
CA ARG A 139 30.92 19.67 18.65
C ARG A 139 30.27 18.79 19.71
N LYS A 140 30.30 19.20 20.99
CA LYS A 140 29.63 18.46 22.08
C LYS A 140 28.12 18.41 21.86
N ALA A 141 27.50 19.50 21.42
CA ALA A 141 26.08 19.55 21.13
C ALA A 141 25.71 18.61 20.00
N MET A 142 26.48 18.57 18.91
CA MET A 142 26.24 17.64 17.78
C MET A 142 26.42 16.18 18.17
N ILE A 143 27.49 15.82 18.85
CA ILE A 143 27.73 14.43 19.30
C ILE A 143 26.65 14.02 20.30
N GLY A 144 26.33 14.89 21.25
CA GLY A 144 25.27 14.66 22.24
C GLY A 144 23.90 14.50 21.59
N SER A 145 23.57 15.28 20.55
CA SER A 145 22.30 15.12 19.85
C SER A 145 22.16 13.75 19.20
N GLY A 146 23.24 13.21 18.61
CA GLY A 146 23.24 11.87 18.05
C GLY A 146 22.95 10.78 19.10
N PHE A 147 23.59 10.90 20.27
CA PHE A 147 23.33 9.99 21.39
C PHE A 147 21.89 10.07 21.89
N PHE A 148 21.35 11.28 22.05
CA PHE A 148 19.99 11.45 22.53
C PHE A 148 18.93 11.04 21.51
N VAL A 149 19.18 11.23 20.21
CA VAL A 149 18.32 10.70 19.15
C VAL A 149 18.28 9.17 19.19
N PHE A 150 19.44 8.51 19.34
CA PHE A 150 19.48 7.06 19.50
C PHE A 150 18.68 6.59 20.73
N LEU A 151 18.87 7.24 21.88
CA LEU A 151 18.15 6.93 23.12
C LEU A 151 16.62 7.10 22.94
N GLN A 152 16.21 8.16 22.27
CA GLN A 152 14.81 8.43 21.97
C GLN A 152 14.19 7.31 21.13
N PHE A 153 14.84 6.93 20.03
CA PHE A 153 14.35 5.80 19.19
C PHE A 153 14.27 4.51 19.99
N LEU A 154 15.28 4.21 20.81
CA LEU A 154 15.28 3.02 21.65
C LEU A 154 14.07 2.98 22.59
N ILE A 155 13.80 4.09 23.30
CA ILE A 155 12.66 4.19 24.23
C ILE A 155 11.34 4.02 23.52
N PHE A 156 11.11 4.73 22.40
CA PHE A 156 9.80 4.67 21.73
C PHE A 156 9.58 3.38 20.94
N LEU A 157 10.62 2.78 20.36
CA LEU A 157 10.49 1.46 19.73
C LEU A 157 10.20 0.38 20.78
N LEU A 158 10.86 0.45 21.93
CA LEU A 158 10.57 -0.46 23.04
C LEU A 158 9.15 -0.25 23.58
N ALA A 159 8.72 1.00 23.77
CA ALA A 159 7.36 1.31 24.20
C ALA A 159 6.32 0.78 23.21
N GLY A 160 6.53 0.98 21.89
CA GLY A 160 5.64 0.45 20.87
C GLY A 160 5.57 -1.08 20.85
N SER A 161 6.70 -1.76 20.99
CA SER A 161 6.73 -3.23 21.10
C SER A 161 6.00 -3.75 22.34
N LEU A 162 6.14 -3.05 23.47
CA LEU A 162 5.45 -3.41 24.71
C LEU A 162 3.94 -3.09 24.67
N ILE A 163 3.53 -2.01 24.00
CA ILE A 163 2.11 -1.72 23.76
C ILE A 163 1.48 -2.85 22.93
N TRP A 164 2.15 -3.27 21.86
CA TRP A 164 1.71 -4.39 21.04
C TRP A 164 1.52 -5.68 21.88
N LEU A 165 2.47 -5.98 22.76
CA LEU A 165 2.38 -7.11 23.69
C LEU A 165 1.19 -6.96 24.65
N PHE A 166 1.03 -5.77 25.25
CA PHE A 166 -0.04 -5.45 26.21
C PHE A 166 -1.43 -5.59 25.57
N THR A 167 -1.57 -5.26 24.29
CA THR A 167 -2.84 -5.40 23.54
C THR A 167 -3.06 -6.80 22.97
N GLY A 168 -2.30 -7.80 23.41
CA GLY A 168 -2.42 -9.19 22.95
C GLY A 168 -2.05 -9.41 21.48
N GLY A 169 -1.17 -8.59 20.92
CA GLY A 169 -0.73 -8.72 19.53
C GLY A 169 -1.67 -8.09 18.48
N VAL A 170 -2.74 -7.43 18.92
CA VAL A 170 -3.69 -6.77 18.02
C VAL A 170 -3.03 -5.55 17.36
N GLU A 171 -3.04 -5.51 16.04
CA GLU A 171 -2.59 -4.32 15.31
C GLU A 171 -3.61 -3.20 15.46
N MET A 172 -3.15 -2.08 16.03
CA MET A 172 -3.93 -0.85 16.16
C MET A 172 -3.80 -0.02 14.89
N THR A 173 -4.68 0.96 14.72
CA THR A 173 -4.56 1.93 13.62
C THR A 173 -3.21 2.64 13.71
N LYS A 174 -2.43 2.64 12.61
CA LYS A 174 -1.09 3.20 12.54
C LYS A 174 -1.03 4.65 13.05
N ASP A 175 0.10 4.99 13.67
CA ASP A 175 0.38 6.29 14.28
C ASP A 175 -0.53 6.69 15.45
N ARG A 176 -1.43 5.80 15.90
CA ARG A 176 -2.36 6.04 17.03
C ARG A 176 -2.06 5.19 18.27
N GLU A 177 -1.21 4.18 18.14
CA GLU A 177 -0.96 3.16 19.17
C GLU A 177 -0.60 3.78 20.51
N LEU A 178 0.39 4.67 20.54
CA LEU A 178 0.83 5.32 21.77
C LEU A 178 -0.22 6.24 22.36
N SER A 179 -0.89 7.06 21.53
CA SER A 179 -1.90 8.01 22.00
C SER A 179 -3.17 7.30 22.50
N THR A 180 -3.61 6.25 21.83
CA THR A 180 -4.73 5.41 22.27
C THR A 180 -4.39 4.70 23.59
N PHE A 181 -3.20 4.09 23.68
CA PHE A 181 -2.74 3.48 24.93
C PHE A 181 -2.73 4.47 26.11
N ILE A 182 -2.23 5.70 25.90
CA ILE A 182 -2.21 6.73 26.92
C ILE A 182 -3.64 7.09 27.37
N VAL A 183 -4.58 7.21 26.42
CA VAL A 183 -5.97 7.59 26.71
C VAL A 183 -6.73 6.48 27.42
N ASP A 184 -6.57 5.24 27.00
CA ASP A 184 -7.42 4.13 27.45
C ASP A 184 -6.90 3.44 28.72
N HIS A 185 -5.57 3.36 28.90
CA HIS A 185 -4.98 2.50 29.93
C HIS A 185 -4.26 3.24 31.07
N LEU A 186 -3.85 4.50 30.87
CA LEU A 186 -3.11 5.21 31.92
C LEU A 186 -4.01 5.97 32.90
N PRO A 187 -3.61 6.10 34.18
CA PRO A 187 -4.32 6.91 35.19
C PRO A 187 -4.44 8.38 34.78
N ILE A 188 -5.53 9.05 35.17
CA ILE A 188 -5.90 10.42 34.72
C ILE A 188 -4.77 11.45 34.88
N GLY A 189 -4.05 11.48 36.00
CA GLY A 189 -2.96 12.43 36.23
C GLY A 189 -1.76 12.22 35.29
N ILE A 190 -1.33 10.97 35.13
CA ILE A 190 -0.25 10.60 34.23
C ILE A 190 -0.66 10.83 32.76
N ARG A 191 -1.87 10.48 32.40
CA ARG A 191 -2.46 10.71 31.07
C ARG A 191 -2.32 12.20 30.66
N GLY A 192 -2.74 13.12 31.52
CA GLY A 192 -2.67 14.55 31.23
C GLY A 192 -1.24 15.06 31.00
N ILE A 193 -0.28 14.62 31.82
CA ILE A 193 1.13 15.00 31.67
C ILE A 193 1.72 14.49 30.38
N LEU A 194 1.45 13.22 30.02
CA LEU A 194 1.98 12.61 28.81
C LEU A 194 1.39 13.22 27.55
N LEU A 195 0.10 13.48 27.53
CA LEU A 195 -0.56 14.16 26.40
C LEU A 195 -0.03 15.58 26.23
N ALA A 196 0.17 16.31 27.33
CA ALA A 196 0.83 17.61 27.26
C ALA A 196 2.27 17.50 26.72
N GLY A 197 3.01 16.45 27.09
CA GLY A 197 4.34 16.17 26.54
C GLY A 197 4.34 15.93 25.05
N VAL A 198 3.45 15.08 24.54
CA VAL A 198 3.32 14.79 23.10
C VAL A 198 2.92 16.03 22.32
N LEU A 199 1.93 16.78 22.78
CA LEU A 199 1.51 18.03 22.16
C LEU A 199 2.64 19.06 22.15
N SER A 200 3.36 19.19 23.24
CA SER A 200 4.50 20.08 23.36
C SER A 200 5.63 19.75 22.37
N ALA A 201 5.99 18.47 22.23
CA ALA A 201 7.02 18.01 21.30
C ALA A 201 6.68 18.36 19.84
N ALA A 202 5.43 18.25 19.52
CA ALA A 202 4.91 18.55 18.20
C ALA A 202 4.92 20.05 17.89
N MET A 203 4.50 20.87 18.84
CA MET A 203 4.54 22.34 18.73
C MET A 203 5.96 22.88 18.61
N SER A 204 6.95 22.23 19.26
CA SER A 204 8.37 22.56 19.16
C SER A 204 8.90 22.46 17.73
N THR A 205 8.53 21.40 17.01
CA THR A 205 8.96 21.23 15.62
C THR A 205 8.42 22.34 14.73
N LEU A 206 7.14 22.67 14.85
CA LEU A 206 6.49 23.71 14.05
C LEU A 206 7.09 25.09 14.30
N SER A 207 7.33 25.48 15.57
CA SER A 207 7.93 26.76 15.93
C SER A 207 9.35 26.91 15.37
N SER A 208 10.12 25.84 15.41
CA SER A 208 11.49 25.80 14.86
C SER A 208 11.48 25.93 13.33
N SER A 209 10.53 25.31 12.65
CA SER A 209 10.36 25.42 11.20
C SER A 209 9.96 26.83 10.77
N ILE A 210 9.02 27.47 11.47
CA ILE A 210 8.61 28.84 11.22
C ILE A 210 9.83 29.79 11.34
N ASN A 211 10.60 29.67 12.42
CA ASN A 211 11.78 30.51 12.64
C ASN A 211 12.86 30.29 11.58
N SER A 212 13.12 29.05 11.20
CA SER A 212 14.13 28.71 10.18
C SER A 212 13.75 29.25 8.80
N LEU A 213 12.50 29.04 8.37
CA LEU A 213 11.99 29.52 7.09
C LEU A 213 11.96 31.05 7.02
N ALA A 214 11.51 31.70 8.09
CA ALA A 214 11.51 33.17 8.19
C ALA A 214 12.92 33.74 8.18
N SER A 215 13.84 33.15 8.93
CA SER A 215 15.24 33.59 8.97
C SER A 215 15.92 33.47 7.62
N SER A 216 15.77 32.32 6.93
CA SER A 216 16.31 32.13 5.59
C SER A 216 15.72 33.14 4.59
N THR A 217 14.40 33.33 4.62
CA THR A 217 13.75 34.32 3.74
C THR A 217 14.32 35.73 3.96
N ILE A 218 14.53 36.14 5.22
CA ILE A 218 15.03 37.46 5.56
C ILE A 218 16.49 37.65 5.17
N HIS A 219 17.33 36.65 5.49
CA HIS A 219 18.79 36.79 5.28
C HIS A 219 19.19 36.52 3.85
N ASP A 220 18.60 35.50 3.20
CA ASP A 220 19.05 35.02 1.88
C ASP A 220 18.34 35.75 0.73
N TRP A 221 17.04 36.08 0.89
CA TRP A 221 16.25 36.68 -0.18
C TRP A 221 16.06 38.18 -0.05
N MET A 222 15.77 38.68 1.17
CA MET A 222 15.48 40.10 1.35
C MET A 222 16.75 40.95 1.55
N GLN A 223 17.86 40.34 2.01
CA GLN A 223 19.21 40.96 2.17
C GLN A 223 19.26 42.38 2.78
N LYS A 224 18.31 42.73 3.67
CA LYS A 224 18.19 44.04 4.27
C LYS A 224 18.04 43.92 5.79
N ASN A 225 18.53 44.95 6.52
CA ASN A 225 18.19 45.13 7.92
C ASN A 225 16.67 45.35 8.04
N ILE A 226 15.96 44.33 8.47
CA ILE A 226 14.50 44.32 8.54
C ILE A 226 14.08 44.67 9.97
N SER A 227 13.06 45.52 10.10
CA SER A 227 12.47 45.86 11.41
C SER A 227 11.81 44.60 12.01
N LEU A 228 11.76 44.51 13.33
CA LEU A 228 11.12 43.44 14.08
C LEU A 228 9.69 43.17 13.56
N LYS A 229 8.92 44.23 13.27
CA LYS A 229 7.55 44.11 12.75
C LYS A 229 7.50 43.36 11.42
N ARG A 230 8.43 43.62 10.49
CA ARG A 230 8.50 42.90 9.20
C ARG A 230 8.95 41.47 9.40
N SER A 231 9.87 41.18 10.30
CA SER A 231 10.29 39.84 10.67
C SER A 231 9.10 39.00 11.18
N LEU A 232 8.29 39.59 12.08
CA LEU A 232 7.08 38.93 12.58
C LEU A 232 6.04 38.65 11.49
N ILE A 233 5.87 39.57 10.52
CA ILE A 233 4.98 39.36 9.38
C ILE A 233 5.47 38.16 8.55
N VAL A 234 6.77 38.06 8.22
CA VAL A 234 7.35 36.96 7.45
C VAL A 234 7.15 35.63 8.20
N SER A 235 7.38 35.60 9.49
CA SER A 235 7.12 34.42 10.33
C SER A 235 5.66 34.03 10.34
N GLY A 236 4.75 35.01 10.41
CA GLY A 236 3.29 34.74 10.34
C GLY A 236 2.85 34.16 8.99
N VAL A 237 3.40 34.65 7.86
CA VAL A 237 3.14 34.12 6.54
C VAL A 237 3.59 32.67 6.44
N TRP A 238 4.81 32.35 6.93
CA TRP A 238 5.28 30.96 6.93
C TRP A 238 4.47 30.04 7.84
N ALA A 239 3.99 30.56 8.99
CA ALA A 239 3.11 29.78 9.87
C ALA A 239 1.79 29.41 9.16
N ILE A 240 1.17 30.39 8.48
CA ILE A 240 -0.07 30.16 7.71
C ILE A 240 0.18 29.15 6.58
N LEU A 241 1.28 29.29 5.83
CA LEU A 241 1.62 28.36 4.76
C LEU A 241 1.85 26.93 5.26
N LEU A 242 2.46 26.75 6.43
CA LEU A 242 2.66 25.45 7.05
C LEU A 242 1.33 24.81 7.49
N ILE A 243 0.41 25.62 8.04
CA ILE A 243 -0.94 25.18 8.41
C ILE A 243 -1.71 24.72 7.16
N LEU A 244 -1.74 25.56 6.12
CA LEU A 244 -2.42 25.24 4.87
C LEU A 244 -1.84 23.97 4.24
N LEU A 245 -0.53 23.82 4.25
CA LEU A 245 0.11 22.62 3.69
C LEU A 245 -0.22 21.37 4.50
N ALA A 246 -0.27 21.46 5.83
CA ALA A 246 -0.64 20.33 6.68
C ALA A 246 -2.08 19.84 6.40
N LEU A 247 -2.97 20.74 6.00
CA LEU A 247 -4.36 20.41 5.61
C LEU A 247 -4.46 19.72 4.24
N LEU A 248 -3.39 19.78 3.42
CA LEU A 248 -3.33 19.08 2.12
C LEU A 248 -2.85 17.63 2.23
N PHE A 249 -2.30 17.24 3.37
CA PHE A 249 -1.89 15.86 3.60
C PHE A 249 -3.02 15.07 4.26
N ASP A 250 -3.21 13.85 3.80
CA ASP A 250 -4.14 12.89 4.39
C ASP A 250 -3.38 11.75 5.10
N GLU A 251 -4.06 11.04 6.00
CA GLU A 251 -3.55 9.84 6.66
C GLU A 251 -3.46 8.69 5.65
N GLY A 252 -2.28 8.53 5.04
CA GLY A 252 -2.02 7.39 4.16
C GLY A 252 -1.68 6.10 4.92
N ASN A 253 -1.61 4.97 4.21
CA ASN A 253 -1.22 3.67 4.77
C ASN A 253 0.26 3.56 5.22
N THR A 254 1.06 4.60 5.06
CA THR A 254 2.48 4.62 5.44
C THR A 254 2.65 5.36 6.76
N ALA A 255 3.41 4.78 7.71
CA ALA A 255 3.72 5.45 8.96
C ALA A 255 4.30 6.87 8.71
N VAL A 256 3.73 7.87 9.37
CA VAL A 256 4.04 9.30 9.14
C VAL A 256 5.54 9.61 9.28
N VAL A 257 6.23 8.92 10.19
CA VAL A 257 7.70 9.07 10.36
C VAL A 257 8.43 8.65 9.08
N VAL A 258 8.08 7.51 8.49
CA VAL A 258 8.69 6.99 7.25
C VAL A 258 8.40 7.93 6.08
N LEU A 259 7.18 8.43 5.98
CA LEU A 259 6.79 9.41 4.96
C LEU A 259 7.63 10.69 5.09
N GLY A 260 7.78 11.23 6.30
CA GLY A 260 8.61 12.42 6.56
C GLY A 260 10.08 12.22 6.20
N LEU A 261 10.66 11.06 6.51
CA LEU A 261 12.05 10.72 6.14
C LEU A 261 12.20 10.54 4.62
N LYS A 262 11.23 9.91 3.96
CA LYS A 262 11.19 9.76 2.50
C LYS A 262 11.14 11.13 1.82
N ILE A 263 10.23 12.02 2.21
CA ILE A 263 10.13 13.38 1.67
C ILE A 263 11.42 14.20 1.91
N ALA A 264 12.02 14.11 3.09
CA ALA A 264 13.29 14.78 3.38
C ALA A 264 14.41 14.28 2.44
N SER A 265 14.46 12.98 2.16
CA SER A 265 15.50 12.39 1.32
C SER A 265 15.45 12.86 -0.14
N PHE A 266 14.31 13.37 -0.64
CA PHE A 266 14.20 13.97 -1.98
C PHE A 266 15.08 15.20 -2.15
N THR A 267 15.20 16.03 -1.13
CA THR A 267 15.92 17.33 -1.22
C THR A 267 17.29 17.29 -0.57
N TYR A 268 17.49 16.42 0.42
CA TYR A 268 18.73 16.38 1.20
C TYR A 268 19.94 15.98 0.37
N GLY A 269 19.78 15.15 -0.67
CA GLY A 269 20.88 14.81 -1.58
C GLY A 269 21.45 16.03 -2.31
N GLY A 270 20.57 16.87 -2.87
CA GLY A 270 20.96 18.11 -3.51
C GLY A 270 21.61 19.11 -2.56
N LEU A 271 21.03 19.30 -1.37
CA LEU A 271 21.56 20.20 -0.32
C LEU A 271 22.93 19.74 0.17
N LEU A 272 23.11 18.46 0.45
CA LEU A 272 24.39 17.89 0.88
C LEU A 272 25.44 17.99 -0.23
N GLY A 273 25.05 17.79 -1.49
CA GLY A 273 25.92 18.01 -2.65
C GLY A 273 26.41 19.45 -2.72
N LEU A 274 25.53 20.43 -2.60
CA LEU A 274 25.90 21.86 -2.56
C LEU A 274 26.81 22.19 -1.35
N PHE A 275 26.55 21.60 -0.20
CA PHE A 275 27.40 21.78 0.99
C PHE A 275 28.82 21.23 0.75
N ILE A 276 28.97 20.07 0.12
CA ILE A 276 30.27 19.48 -0.23
C ILE A 276 30.99 20.38 -1.25
N LEU A 277 30.26 20.87 -2.28
CA LEU A 277 30.81 21.77 -3.29
C LEU A 277 31.28 23.10 -2.69
N SER A 278 30.62 23.62 -1.66
CA SER A 278 31.04 24.86 -0.97
C SER A 278 32.40 24.73 -0.29
N ARG A 279 32.85 23.51 0.02
CA ARG A 279 34.18 23.21 0.59
C ARG A 279 35.27 23.06 -0.48
N SER A 280 34.88 23.03 -1.75
CA SER A 280 35.84 22.95 -2.87
C SER A 280 36.60 24.27 -3.05
N ASN A 281 37.87 24.20 -3.41
CA ASN A 281 38.66 25.36 -3.79
C ASN A 281 38.24 25.95 -5.14
N LYS A 282 37.30 25.32 -5.87
CA LYS A 282 36.80 25.77 -7.16
C LYS A 282 35.60 26.71 -6.98
N LYS A 283 35.56 27.76 -7.81
CA LYS A 283 34.39 28.67 -7.85
C LYS A 283 33.44 28.18 -8.97
N PHE A 284 32.28 27.71 -8.58
CA PHE A 284 31.22 27.29 -9.51
C PHE A 284 30.27 28.47 -9.79
N THR A 285 29.76 28.56 -11.01
CA THR A 285 28.78 29.58 -11.38
C THR A 285 27.39 29.17 -10.91
N THR A 286 26.54 30.15 -10.58
CA THR A 286 25.16 29.90 -10.12
C THR A 286 24.36 28.99 -11.05
N PRO A 287 24.36 29.14 -12.39
CA PRO A 287 23.65 28.24 -13.29
C PRO A 287 24.09 26.77 -13.17
N VAL A 288 25.39 26.52 -13.01
CA VAL A 288 25.95 25.17 -12.86
C VAL A 288 25.49 24.54 -11.54
N LEU A 289 25.43 25.31 -10.45
CA LEU A 289 24.93 24.84 -9.16
C LEU A 289 23.41 24.54 -9.21
N ILE A 290 22.63 25.39 -9.87
CA ILE A 290 21.19 25.17 -10.06
C ILE A 290 20.96 23.89 -10.87
N PHE A 291 21.72 23.69 -11.95
CA PHE A 291 21.59 22.49 -12.77
C PHE A 291 21.97 21.23 -12.00
N GLY A 292 23.02 21.28 -11.17
CA GLY A 292 23.37 20.20 -10.25
C GLY A 292 22.25 19.88 -9.25
N LEU A 293 21.57 20.91 -8.71
CA LEU A 293 20.44 20.73 -7.81
C LEU A 293 19.24 20.07 -8.51
N LEU A 294 18.89 20.54 -9.71
CA LEU A 294 17.80 19.98 -10.51
C LEU A 294 18.08 18.53 -10.91
N SER A 295 19.34 18.23 -11.29
CA SER A 295 19.74 16.85 -11.61
C SER A 295 19.65 15.92 -10.42
N SER A 296 19.94 16.41 -9.20
CA SER A 296 19.73 15.65 -7.95
C SER A 296 18.28 15.28 -7.73
N LEU A 297 17.36 16.24 -7.89
CA LEU A 297 15.93 16.00 -7.79
C LEU A 297 15.48 15.00 -8.84
N GLY A 298 15.89 15.19 -10.09
CA GLY A 298 15.60 14.26 -11.18
C GLY A 298 16.06 12.83 -10.88
N THR A 299 17.26 12.67 -10.28
CA THR A 299 17.77 11.36 -9.87
C THR A 299 16.84 10.69 -8.87
N VAL A 300 16.36 11.44 -7.87
CA VAL A 300 15.47 10.85 -6.85
C VAL A 300 14.14 10.40 -7.46
N PHE A 301 13.53 11.21 -8.32
CA PHE A 301 12.31 10.80 -9.04
C PHE A 301 12.55 9.56 -9.91
N PHE A 302 13.69 9.48 -10.59
CA PHE A 302 14.05 8.32 -11.39
C PHE A 302 14.23 7.06 -10.54
N LEU A 303 14.93 7.16 -9.40
CA LEU A 303 15.09 6.03 -8.47
C LEU A 303 13.77 5.59 -7.85
N GLN A 304 12.87 6.53 -7.55
CA GLN A 304 11.53 6.22 -7.09
C GLN A 304 10.74 5.46 -8.15
N TRP A 305 10.81 5.91 -9.39
CA TRP A 305 10.18 5.22 -10.52
C TRP A 305 10.70 3.80 -10.72
N LEU A 306 12.01 3.56 -10.49
CA LEU A 306 12.62 2.21 -10.51
C LEU A 306 12.24 1.37 -9.27
N GLY A 307 11.46 1.89 -8.33
CA GLY A 307 11.13 1.21 -7.08
C GLY A 307 12.32 1.04 -6.14
N VAL A 308 13.37 1.87 -6.28
CA VAL A 308 14.53 1.84 -5.38
C VAL A 308 14.13 2.38 -4.01
N ALA A 309 14.60 1.75 -2.95
CA ALA A 309 14.32 2.17 -1.58
C ALA A 309 14.84 3.59 -1.28
N TRP A 310 14.05 4.38 -0.57
CA TRP A 310 14.35 5.79 -0.25
C TRP A 310 15.69 6.00 0.48
N THR A 311 16.21 5.00 1.14
CA THR A 311 17.51 5.02 1.82
C THR A 311 18.68 5.27 0.87
N TRP A 312 18.55 4.94 -0.42
CA TRP A 312 19.56 5.18 -1.45
C TRP A 312 19.48 6.58 -2.08
N TYR A 313 18.37 7.30 -1.92
CA TYR A 313 18.11 8.56 -2.62
C TYR A 313 19.19 9.62 -2.37
N ILE A 314 19.56 9.83 -1.10
CA ILE A 314 20.53 10.88 -0.73
C ILE A 314 21.90 10.59 -1.36
N GLY A 315 22.38 9.34 -1.26
CA GLY A 315 23.69 8.94 -1.79
C GLY A 315 23.79 9.12 -3.28
N ALA A 316 22.82 8.59 -4.02
CA ALA A 316 22.79 8.71 -5.48
C ALA A 316 22.66 10.16 -5.95
N ALA A 317 21.79 10.95 -5.31
CA ALA A 317 21.58 12.34 -5.62
C ALA A 317 22.83 13.21 -5.35
N VAL A 318 23.56 12.94 -4.26
CA VAL A 318 24.85 13.61 -3.99
C VAL A 318 25.88 13.29 -5.06
N VAL A 319 26.06 12.01 -5.38
CA VAL A 319 27.05 11.58 -6.38
C VAL A 319 26.76 12.24 -7.73
N LEU A 320 25.50 12.19 -8.18
CA LEU A 320 25.15 12.80 -9.47
C LEU A 320 25.30 14.33 -9.44
N ASN A 321 24.93 14.99 -8.34
CA ASN A 321 25.15 16.42 -8.16
C ASN A 321 26.63 16.79 -8.37
N LEU A 322 27.52 16.10 -7.67
CA LEU A 322 28.98 16.34 -7.77
C LEU A 322 29.50 16.07 -9.16
N VAL A 323 29.11 14.97 -9.80
CA VAL A 323 29.53 14.62 -11.17
C VAL A 323 29.07 15.68 -12.16
N VAL A 324 27.81 16.06 -12.11
CA VAL A 324 27.22 17.05 -13.03
C VAL A 324 27.88 18.42 -12.86
N VAL A 325 28.02 18.90 -11.62
CA VAL A 325 28.61 20.24 -11.34
C VAL A 325 30.09 20.28 -11.76
N HIS A 326 30.88 19.25 -11.44
CA HIS A 326 32.28 19.21 -11.84
C HIS A 326 32.42 19.02 -13.34
N GLY A 327 31.59 18.20 -13.97
CA GLY A 327 31.60 17.99 -15.44
C GLY A 327 31.28 19.26 -16.20
N LEU A 328 30.21 19.96 -15.83
CA LEU A 328 29.83 21.23 -16.47
C LEU A 328 30.86 22.33 -16.22
N HIS A 329 31.43 22.38 -15.04
CA HIS A 329 32.53 23.32 -14.75
C HIS A 329 33.76 23.04 -15.59
N TYR A 330 34.15 21.77 -15.73
CA TYR A 330 35.28 21.35 -16.56
C TYR A 330 35.06 21.69 -18.06
N LEU A 331 33.83 21.51 -18.55
CA LEU A 331 33.44 21.86 -19.93
C LEU A 331 33.35 23.39 -20.17
N GLY A 332 33.67 24.22 -19.16
CA GLY A 332 33.68 25.68 -19.28
C GLY A 332 32.28 26.28 -19.49
N TRP A 333 31.23 25.60 -19.04
CA TRP A 333 29.84 26.03 -19.26
C TRP A 333 29.56 27.32 -18.45
N LYS A 334 29.64 28.49 -19.14
CA LYS A 334 29.44 29.82 -18.52
C LYS A 334 28.09 30.45 -18.86
N LYS A 335 27.33 29.91 -19.80
CA LYS A 335 26.08 30.52 -20.29
C LYS A 335 24.86 29.88 -19.64
N GLY A 336 23.92 30.72 -19.23
CA GLY A 336 22.65 30.30 -18.69
C GLY A 336 21.80 29.45 -19.65
N PHE A 337 20.70 28.93 -19.12
CA PHE A 337 19.72 28.05 -19.75
C PHE A 337 19.78 28.01 -21.30
N GLY A 338 20.58 27.14 -21.83
CA GLY A 338 20.62 26.87 -23.25
C GLY A 338 19.90 25.56 -23.55
N PHE A 339 19.52 25.39 -24.81
CA PHE A 339 18.72 24.29 -25.37
C PHE A 339 19.07 22.86 -24.88
N ALA A 340 20.30 22.62 -24.41
CA ALA A 340 20.73 21.34 -23.82
C ALA A 340 20.07 21.04 -22.44
N GLY A 341 19.73 22.06 -21.65
CA GLY A 341 19.01 21.90 -20.39
C GLY A 341 17.54 21.53 -20.61
N ILE A 342 16.94 22.12 -21.65
CA ILE A 342 15.57 21.80 -22.09
C ILE A 342 15.52 20.39 -22.68
N LEU A 343 16.51 19.99 -23.49
CA LEU A 343 16.62 18.64 -24.05
C LEU A 343 16.84 17.57 -22.96
N PHE A 344 17.58 17.90 -21.90
CA PHE A 344 17.76 16.96 -20.77
C PHE A 344 16.48 16.82 -19.94
N ILE A 345 15.75 17.92 -19.72
CA ILE A 345 14.47 17.92 -19.03
C ILE A 345 13.37 17.29 -19.89
N THR A 346 13.29 17.63 -21.18
CA THR A 346 12.29 17.04 -22.10
C THR A 346 12.65 15.60 -22.48
N GLY A 347 13.92 15.25 -22.65
CA GLY A 347 14.37 13.87 -22.82
C GLY A 347 14.16 13.04 -21.57
N TYR A 348 14.28 13.63 -20.39
CA TYR A 348 14.00 13.00 -19.10
C TYR A 348 12.49 12.79 -18.88
N PHE A 349 11.66 13.80 -19.20
CA PHE A 349 10.19 13.66 -19.17
C PHE A 349 9.65 12.77 -20.30
N SER A 350 10.34 12.65 -21.43
CA SER A 350 9.98 11.70 -22.50
C SER A 350 10.48 10.28 -22.23
N ALA A 351 11.56 10.11 -21.42
CA ALA A 351 12.00 8.81 -20.92
C ALA A 351 11.19 8.31 -19.70
N VAL A 352 10.48 9.19 -19.02
CA VAL A 352 9.33 8.84 -18.14
C VAL A 352 8.17 8.48 -19.07
N GLY A 353 8.35 7.42 -19.85
CA GLY A 353 7.31 6.83 -20.69
C GLY A 353 6.09 6.54 -19.84
N GLY A 354 4.95 7.02 -20.28
CA GLY A 354 3.64 7.09 -19.65
C GLY A 354 3.49 6.25 -18.39
N GLN A 355 3.34 6.94 -17.26
CA GLN A 355 2.93 6.33 -16.00
C GLN A 355 1.69 5.48 -16.26
N TYR A 356 1.63 4.26 -15.70
CA TYR A 356 0.42 3.45 -15.76
C TYR A 356 -0.74 4.26 -15.17
N GLN A 357 -1.82 4.33 -15.91
CA GLN A 357 -3.08 4.95 -15.51
C GLN A 357 -4.20 3.93 -15.67
N ASN A 358 -4.90 3.60 -14.60
CA ASN A 358 -6.07 2.72 -14.70
C ASN A 358 -7.26 3.42 -15.40
N GLY A 359 -8.33 2.68 -15.71
CA GLY A 359 -9.49 3.22 -16.40
C GLY A 359 -10.18 4.39 -15.66
N LEU A 360 -10.13 4.41 -14.32
CA LEU A 360 -10.65 5.51 -13.51
C LEU A 360 -9.85 6.80 -13.72
N GLU A 361 -8.53 6.71 -13.73
CA GLU A 361 -7.64 7.85 -13.96
C GLU A 361 -7.82 8.41 -15.37
N VAL A 362 -8.00 7.53 -16.36
CA VAL A 362 -8.29 7.93 -17.75
C VAL A 362 -9.61 8.67 -17.84
N LEU A 363 -10.65 8.19 -17.16
CA LEU A 363 -11.97 8.84 -17.10
C LEU A 363 -11.91 10.18 -16.35
N SER A 364 -11.12 10.24 -15.27
CA SER A 364 -10.92 11.45 -14.47
C SER A 364 -10.19 12.55 -15.26
N GLU A 365 -9.15 12.19 -16.04
CA GLU A 365 -8.46 13.13 -16.93
C GLU A 365 -9.38 13.77 -17.97
N ASP A 366 -10.39 13.04 -18.44
CA ASP A 366 -11.43 13.54 -19.35
C ASP A 366 -12.52 14.36 -18.60
N GLY A 367 -12.37 14.56 -17.30
CA GLY A 367 -13.34 15.27 -16.44
C GLY A 367 -14.69 14.58 -16.40
N PHE A 368 -14.74 13.25 -16.47
CA PHE A 368 -15.98 12.44 -16.48
C PHE A 368 -16.99 12.84 -17.55
N SER A 369 -16.52 13.33 -18.71
CA SER A 369 -17.35 13.95 -19.75
C SER A 369 -18.52 13.07 -20.20
N VAL A 370 -18.29 11.77 -20.36
CA VAL A 370 -19.28 10.76 -20.78
C VAL A 370 -20.41 10.56 -19.75
N LEU A 371 -20.20 10.96 -18.49
CA LEU A 371 -21.15 10.82 -17.37
C LEU A 371 -21.89 12.11 -17.05
N LYS A 372 -21.43 13.27 -17.54
CA LYS A 372 -22.04 14.57 -17.23
C LYS A 372 -23.49 14.66 -17.73
N GLY A 373 -24.37 15.17 -16.89
CA GLY A 373 -25.80 15.32 -17.16
C GLY A 373 -26.64 14.05 -17.05
N LYS A 374 -26.02 12.89 -16.79
CA LYS A 374 -26.69 11.58 -16.65
C LYS A 374 -26.93 11.22 -15.19
N ASN A 375 -27.92 10.37 -14.94
CA ASN A 375 -28.09 9.68 -13.68
C ASN A 375 -27.27 8.39 -13.72
N VAL A 376 -26.20 8.34 -12.94
CA VAL A 376 -25.22 7.28 -12.99
C VAL A 376 -25.46 6.27 -11.86
N ALA A 377 -25.41 4.98 -12.17
CA ALA A 377 -25.22 3.94 -11.18
C ALA A 377 -23.78 3.43 -11.25
N VAL A 378 -23.17 3.14 -10.11
CA VAL A 378 -21.80 2.63 -10.02
C VAL A 378 -21.75 1.28 -9.33
N VAL A 379 -20.92 0.36 -9.84
CA VAL A 379 -20.61 -0.94 -9.23
C VAL A 379 -19.19 -0.87 -8.73
N VAL A 380 -19.01 -0.71 -7.44
CA VAL A 380 -17.74 -0.32 -6.83
C VAL A 380 -17.54 -0.98 -5.46
N ASN A 381 -16.28 -1.03 -5.05
CA ASN A 381 -15.88 -1.32 -3.67
C ASN A 381 -14.68 -0.43 -3.28
N HIS A 382 -14.04 -0.72 -2.17
CA HIS A 382 -12.88 0.02 -1.64
C HIS A 382 -11.65 0.04 -2.59
N THR A 383 -11.60 -0.79 -3.64
CA THR A 383 -10.52 -0.78 -4.65
C THR A 383 -10.76 0.17 -5.82
N SER A 384 -11.93 0.80 -5.88
CA SER A 384 -12.33 1.75 -6.94
C SER A 384 -11.67 3.10 -6.72
N VAL A 385 -10.34 3.11 -6.64
CA VAL A 385 -9.52 4.30 -6.33
C VAL A 385 -8.52 4.58 -7.44
N ASP A 386 -8.11 5.85 -7.55
CA ASP A 386 -6.98 6.28 -8.36
C ASP A 386 -5.64 6.04 -7.63
N TYR A 387 -4.53 6.50 -8.21
CA TYR A 387 -3.20 6.32 -7.61
C TYR A 387 -2.96 7.21 -6.36
N HIS A 388 -3.86 8.16 -6.09
CA HIS A 388 -3.87 8.98 -4.87
C HIS A 388 -4.74 8.39 -3.75
N ASP A 389 -5.34 7.21 -3.97
CA ASP A 389 -6.35 6.58 -3.11
C ASP A 389 -7.69 7.35 -3.05
N ASP A 390 -7.95 8.26 -4.01
CA ASP A 390 -9.23 8.93 -4.13
C ASP A 390 -10.26 8.04 -4.84
N HIS A 391 -11.38 7.80 -4.15
CA HIS A 391 -12.41 6.88 -4.62
C HIS A 391 -13.23 7.47 -5.77
N LEU A 392 -13.65 6.63 -6.75
CA LEU A 392 -14.46 7.01 -7.91
C LEU A 392 -15.64 7.90 -7.54
N ILE A 393 -16.39 7.56 -6.49
CA ILE A 393 -17.56 8.33 -6.05
C ILE A 393 -17.17 9.77 -5.69
N LYS A 394 -16.05 9.95 -4.96
CA LYS A 394 -15.56 11.29 -4.61
C LYS A 394 -15.16 12.08 -5.86
N LEU A 395 -14.33 11.48 -6.71
CA LEU A 395 -13.86 12.13 -7.95
C LEU A 395 -15.02 12.52 -8.87
N ALA A 396 -15.98 11.62 -9.07
CA ALA A 396 -17.16 11.87 -9.89
C ALA A 396 -18.08 12.95 -9.28
N HIS A 397 -18.28 12.94 -7.96
CA HIS A 397 -19.06 13.94 -7.24
C HIS A 397 -18.43 15.34 -7.37
N ASP A 398 -17.12 15.47 -7.20
CA ASP A 398 -16.38 16.74 -7.30
C ASP A 398 -16.48 17.33 -8.71
N GLU A 399 -16.61 16.49 -9.74
CA GLU A 399 -16.83 16.87 -11.14
C GLU A 399 -18.33 17.09 -11.49
N GLY A 400 -19.23 17.00 -10.50
CA GLY A 400 -20.65 17.27 -10.66
C GLY A 400 -21.46 16.15 -11.32
N VAL A 401 -20.96 14.91 -11.31
CA VAL A 401 -21.68 13.72 -11.77
C VAL A 401 -22.76 13.33 -10.76
N ARG A 402 -23.96 13.02 -11.24
CA ARG A 402 -25.10 12.61 -10.39
C ARG A 402 -25.10 11.10 -10.17
N ILE A 403 -24.55 10.63 -9.05
CA ILE A 403 -24.62 9.22 -8.65
C ILE A 403 -25.97 8.97 -7.98
N LYS A 404 -26.78 8.07 -8.53
CA LYS A 404 -28.13 7.73 -8.07
C LYS A 404 -28.23 6.39 -7.36
N ALA A 405 -27.32 5.48 -7.64
CA ALA A 405 -27.26 4.18 -6.99
C ALA A 405 -25.82 3.68 -6.93
N VAL A 406 -25.48 2.97 -5.87
CA VAL A 406 -24.22 2.28 -5.68
C VAL A 406 -24.52 0.80 -5.50
N PHE A 407 -23.82 -0.05 -6.23
CA PHE A 407 -23.88 -1.50 -6.11
C PHE A 407 -22.57 -2.02 -5.53
N SER A 408 -22.63 -2.83 -4.49
CA SER A 408 -21.46 -3.40 -3.84
C SER A 408 -21.38 -4.92 -4.02
N PRO A 409 -20.20 -5.48 -4.35
CA PRO A 409 -20.01 -6.93 -4.55
C PRO A 409 -19.90 -7.67 -3.21
N GLU A 410 -19.48 -8.94 -3.28
CA GLU A 410 -18.97 -9.70 -2.13
C GLU A 410 -17.93 -8.88 -1.35
N HIS A 411 -17.85 -9.06 -0.04
CA HIS A 411 -17.10 -8.25 0.92
C HIS A 411 -17.62 -6.84 1.17
N GLY A 412 -18.64 -6.38 0.42
CA GLY A 412 -19.33 -5.10 0.62
C GLY A 412 -18.55 -3.88 0.11
N PHE A 413 -19.17 -2.72 0.20
CA PHE A 413 -18.61 -1.45 -0.26
C PHE A 413 -17.25 -1.11 0.38
N LYS A 414 -17.08 -1.41 1.66
CA LYS A 414 -15.82 -1.16 2.40
C LYS A 414 -14.81 -2.30 2.32
N GLY A 415 -15.17 -3.43 1.71
CA GLY A 415 -14.27 -4.57 1.55
C GLY A 415 -13.88 -5.29 2.85
N VAL A 416 -14.68 -5.20 3.91
CA VAL A 416 -14.33 -5.72 5.25
C VAL A 416 -15.17 -6.92 5.68
N VAL A 417 -16.16 -7.31 4.92
CA VAL A 417 -17.05 -8.45 5.23
C VAL A 417 -16.36 -9.75 4.82
N GLY A 418 -16.46 -10.79 5.67
CA GLY A 418 -15.85 -12.09 5.40
C GLY A 418 -16.40 -12.76 4.14
N ALA A 419 -15.61 -13.67 3.55
CA ALA A 419 -16.03 -14.41 2.35
C ALA A 419 -17.29 -15.26 2.61
N GLY A 420 -18.25 -15.22 1.70
CA GLY A 420 -19.52 -15.95 1.82
C GLY A 420 -20.55 -15.32 2.77
N GLU A 421 -20.23 -14.22 3.45
CA GLU A 421 -21.15 -13.54 4.36
C GLU A 421 -22.08 -12.58 3.61
N LYS A 422 -23.32 -12.47 4.07
CA LYS A 422 -24.31 -11.53 3.50
C LYS A 422 -23.90 -10.10 3.80
N VAL A 423 -24.02 -9.25 2.80
CA VAL A 423 -23.77 -7.80 2.88
C VAL A 423 -25.10 -7.07 2.91
N ASP A 424 -25.29 -6.18 3.86
CA ASP A 424 -26.50 -5.37 3.99
C ASP A 424 -26.48 -4.14 3.07
N ASN A 425 -27.69 -3.65 2.75
CA ASN A 425 -27.88 -2.39 2.04
C ASN A 425 -27.60 -1.20 2.97
N GLY A 426 -27.28 -0.05 2.37
CA GLY A 426 -26.98 1.18 3.12
C GLY A 426 -27.17 2.44 2.28
N PHE A 427 -26.54 3.53 2.72
CA PHE A 427 -26.50 4.78 1.96
C PHE A 427 -25.04 5.26 1.88
N GLU A 428 -24.69 5.82 0.72
CA GLU A 428 -23.38 6.44 0.54
C GLU A 428 -23.41 7.86 1.12
N ASN A 429 -22.41 8.19 1.94
CA ASN A 429 -22.46 9.38 2.80
C ASN A 429 -22.33 10.71 2.03
N LEU A 430 -21.55 10.76 0.93
CA LEU A 430 -21.26 11.98 0.19
C LEU A 430 -22.41 12.34 -0.74
N THR A 431 -22.95 11.37 -1.45
CA THR A 431 -23.98 11.56 -2.47
C THR A 431 -25.40 11.31 -1.96
N GLY A 432 -25.55 10.61 -0.84
CA GLY A 432 -26.83 10.14 -0.32
C GLY A 432 -27.46 9.02 -1.16
N ALA A 433 -26.73 8.46 -2.12
CA ALA A 433 -27.22 7.39 -2.97
C ALA A 433 -27.40 6.08 -2.18
N PRO A 434 -28.46 5.29 -2.46
CA PRO A 434 -28.63 3.98 -1.84
C PRO A 434 -27.50 3.03 -2.27
N ILE A 435 -26.98 2.25 -1.33
CA ILE A 435 -26.04 1.16 -1.57
C ILE A 435 -26.84 -0.15 -1.57
N TYR A 436 -26.85 -0.84 -2.70
CA TYR A 436 -27.46 -2.15 -2.88
C TYR A 436 -26.38 -3.22 -2.87
N SER A 437 -26.54 -4.23 -2.03
CA SER A 437 -25.67 -5.38 -2.01
C SER A 437 -25.99 -6.35 -3.14
N LEU A 438 -24.97 -6.70 -3.92
CA LEU A 438 -25.03 -7.79 -4.91
C LEU A 438 -24.51 -9.13 -4.33
N TYR A 439 -24.39 -9.20 -3.00
CA TYR A 439 -24.03 -10.42 -2.27
C TYR A 439 -24.90 -10.60 -1.02
N GLY A 440 -26.20 -10.62 -1.23
CA GLY A 440 -27.19 -10.69 -0.17
C GLY A 440 -28.47 -11.38 -0.65
N GLN A 441 -29.53 -10.59 -0.79
CA GLN A 441 -30.82 -11.07 -1.30
C GLN A 441 -30.79 -11.31 -2.82
N THR A 442 -30.01 -10.54 -3.54
CA THR A 442 -29.81 -10.71 -4.99
C THR A 442 -28.31 -10.66 -5.32
N LYS A 443 -27.93 -11.28 -6.44
CA LYS A 443 -26.59 -11.19 -7.04
C LYS A 443 -26.59 -10.35 -8.33
N LYS A 444 -27.78 -9.94 -8.78
CA LYS A 444 -28.01 -9.20 -10.01
C LYS A 444 -28.85 -7.97 -9.70
N PRO A 445 -28.50 -6.75 -10.20
CA PRO A 445 -29.35 -5.59 -10.05
C PRO A 445 -30.74 -5.84 -10.62
N THR A 446 -31.79 -5.49 -9.89
CA THR A 446 -33.16 -5.61 -10.40
C THR A 446 -33.55 -4.37 -11.22
N SER A 447 -34.55 -4.48 -12.10
CA SER A 447 -35.07 -3.36 -12.89
C SER A 447 -35.57 -2.21 -12.00
N GLU A 448 -36.07 -2.51 -10.79
CA GLU A 448 -36.49 -1.46 -9.84
C GLU A 448 -35.29 -0.67 -9.29
N MET A 449 -34.16 -1.35 -8.98
CA MET A 449 -32.92 -0.69 -8.54
C MET A 449 -32.28 0.16 -9.64
N LEU A 450 -32.55 -0.15 -10.90
CA LEU A 450 -32.05 0.57 -12.08
C LEU A 450 -32.99 1.63 -12.62
N LYS A 451 -34.14 1.83 -11.98
CA LYS A 451 -35.13 2.81 -12.44
C LYS A 451 -34.60 4.24 -12.46
N GLY A 452 -34.64 4.87 -13.64
CA GLY A 452 -34.17 6.25 -13.84
C GLY A 452 -32.64 6.37 -13.89
N ILE A 453 -31.94 5.28 -14.11
CA ILE A 453 -30.49 5.23 -14.39
C ILE A 453 -30.29 5.37 -15.90
N ASP A 454 -29.42 6.27 -16.32
CA ASP A 454 -29.09 6.52 -17.71
C ASP A 454 -27.82 5.77 -18.16
N ILE A 455 -26.96 5.39 -17.22
CA ILE A 455 -25.70 4.70 -17.50
C ILE A 455 -25.20 3.97 -16.24
N LEU A 456 -24.55 2.83 -16.43
CA LEU A 456 -23.99 2.00 -15.37
C LEU A 456 -22.48 1.89 -15.56
N VAL A 457 -21.71 2.15 -14.50
CA VAL A 457 -20.24 2.14 -14.49
C VAL A 457 -19.74 1.08 -13.53
N PHE A 458 -18.80 0.24 -13.99
CA PHE A 458 -18.17 -0.80 -13.21
C PHE A 458 -16.70 -0.47 -13.00
N ASP A 459 -16.24 -0.45 -11.75
CA ASP A 459 -14.85 -0.22 -11.38
C ASP A 459 -14.46 -1.05 -10.15
N MET A 460 -13.70 -2.12 -10.34
CA MET A 460 -13.16 -2.94 -9.26
C MET A 460 -11.86 -3.61 -9.69
N GLN A 461 -10.94 -3.82 -8.73
CA GLN A 461 -9.72 -4.58 -8.96
C GLN A 461 -9.97 -6.08 -8.83
N ASP A 462 -9.82 -6.81 -9.92
CA ASP A 462 -9.83 -8.28 -9.96
C ASP A 462 -8.42 -8.87 -9.81
N ILE A 463 -8.33 -10.18 -9.62
CA ILE A 463 -7.04 -10.88 -9.51
C ILE A 463 -6.74 -11.83 -10.68
N GLY A 464 -7.58 -11.92 -11.69
CA GLY A 464 -7.35 -12.73 -12.89
C GLY A 464 -7.59 -14.23 -12.73
N VAL A 465 -8.41 -14.63 -11.76
CA VAL A 465 -8.71 -16.03 -11.44
C VAL A 465 -10.21 -16.28 -11.55
N ARG A 466 -10.62 -17.31 -12.32
CA ARG A 466 -12.02 -17.63 -12.64
C ARG A 466 -12.95 -17.64 -11.43
N TYR A 467 -12.54 -18.24 -10.32
CA TYR A 467 -13.38 -18.38 -9.14
C TYR A 467 -13.32 -17.16 -8.19
N TYR A 468 -12.61 -16.11 -8.57
CA TYR A 468 -12.71 -14.84 -7.88
C TYR A 468 -13.97 -14.11 -8.35
N THR A 469 -14.90 -13.86 -7.44
CA THR A 469 -16.32 -13.61 -7.75
C THR A 469 -16.62 -12.28 -8.48
N TYR A 470 -15.64 -11.38 -8.65
CA TYR A 470 -15.86 -10.11 -9.34
C TYR A 470 -16.14 -10.29 -10.84
N ALA A 471 -15.56 -11.31 -11.49
CA ALA A 471 -15.91 -11.66 -12.86
C ALA A 471 -17.38 -12.10 -13.00
N SER A 472 -17.89 -12.84 -12.00
CA SER A 472 -19.31 -13.25 -11.96
C SER A 472 -20.24 -12.08 -11.66
N THR A 473 -19.83 -11.18 -10.77
CA THR A 473 -20.56 -9.93 -10.51
C THR A 473 -20.63 -9.07 -11.78
N LEU A 474 -19.51 -8.91 -12.51
CA LEU A 474 -19.45 -8.22 -13.79
C LEU A 474 -20.47 -8.78 -14.78
N THR A 475 -20.49 -10.11 -14.95
CA THR A 475 -21.44 -10.78 -15.86
C THR A 475 -22.88 -10.47 -15.54
N LEU A 476 -23.29 -10.63 -14.28
CA LEU A 476 -24.67 -10.42 -13.86
C LEU A 476 -25.10 -8.92 -13.95
N VAL A 477 -24.17 -8.02 -13.74
CA VAL A 477 -24.43 -6.57 -13.89
C VAL A 477 -24.56 -6.20 -15.37
N MET A 478 -23.67 -6.70 -16.24
CA MET A 478 -23.77 -6.51 -17.69
C MET A 478 -25.08 -7.03 -18.24
N GLU A 479 -25.48 -8.20 -17.77
CA GLU A 479 -26.76 -8.83 -18.16
C GLU A 479 -27.95 -7.97 -17.73
N SER A 480 -27.95 -7.49 -16.48
CA SER A 480 -29.01 -6.57 -16.02
C SER A 480 -29.02 -5.26 -16.81
N ALA A 481 -27.86 -4.70 -17.15
CA ALA A 481 -27.77 -3.50 -17.98
C ALA A 481 -28.39 -3.76 -19.38
N ALA A 482 -28.05 -4.88 -20.01
CA ALA A 482 -28.57 -5.28 -21.32
C ALA A 482 -30.09 -5.48 -21.30
N GLU A 483 -30.63 -6.15 -20.29
CA GLU A 483 -32.08 -6.40 -20.11
C GLU A 483 -32.88 -5.10 -19.96
N ASN A 484 -32.27 -4.05 -19.36
CA ASN A 484 -32.91 -2.77 -19.12
C ASN A 484 -32.53 -1.71 -20.18
N GLY A 485 -31.75 -2.07 -21.20
CA GLY A 485 -31.32 -1.15 -22.26
C GLY A 485 -30.43 0.00 -21.76
N ILE A 486 -29.65 -0.22 -20.70
CA ILE A 486 -28.77 0.77 -20.07
C ILE A 486 -27.35 0.58 -20.60
N PRO A 487 -26.71 1.64 -21.15
CA PRO A 487 -25.29 1.60 -21.50
C PRO A 487 -24.41 1.22 -20.31
N PHE A 488 -23.41 0.36 -20.55
CA PHE A 488 -22.52 -0.20 -19.55
C PHE A 488 -21.07 0.21 -19.84
N ILE A 489 -20.44 0.88 -18.86
CA ILE A 489 -19.02 1.23 -18.92
C ILE A 489 -18.24 0.42 -17.91
N ILE A 490 -17.11 -0.16 -18.33
CA ILE A 490 -16.12 -0.75 -17.45
C ILE A 490 -14.84 0.10 -17.45
N LEU A 491 -14.36 0.45 -16.27
CA LEU A 491 -13.07 1.11 -16.06
C LEU A 491 -12.02 0.03 -15.85
N ASP A 492 -11.20 -0.20 -16.89
CA ASP A 492 -10.34 -1.37 -16.89
C ASP A 492 -9.09 -1.17 -16.02
N ARG A 493 -8.64 -2.28 -15.43
CA ARG A 493 -7.49 -2.35 -14.53
C ARG A 493 -6.60 -3.52 -14.92
N VAL A 494 -5.30 -3.41 -14.60
CA VAL A 494 -4.35 -4.49 -14.90
C VAL A 494 -4.72 -5.78 -14.20
N ASN A 495 -4.53 -6.90 -14.90
CA ASN A 495 -4.59 -8.23 -14.30
C ASN A 495 -3.26 -8.50 -13.55
N PRO A 496 -3.27 -8.64 -12.21
CA PRO A 496 -2.04 -8.81 -11.42
C PRO A 496 -1.28 -10.12 -11.69
N LEU A 497 -1.95 -11.12 -12.26
CA LEU A 497 -1.34 -12.40 -12.67
C LEU A 497 -0.83 -12.38 -14.12
N GLY A 498 -1.00 -11.26 -14.84
CA GLY A 498 -0.53 -11.08 -16.20
C GLY A 498 -1.35 -11.80 -17.26
N HIS A 499 -0.72 -12.13 -18.38
CA HIS A 499 -1.38 -12.64 -19.58
C HIS A 499 -1.27 -14.17 -19.77
N GLU A 500 -0.61 -14.84 -18.85
CA GLU A 500 -0.47 -16.30 -18.94
C GLU A 500 -1.78 -17.00 -18.60
N VAL A 501 -2.00 -18.13 -19.28
CA VAL A 501 -3.19 -18.95 -19.14
C VAL A 501 -2.81 -20.29 -18.54
N GLU A 502 -3.56 -20.74 -17.51
CA GLU A 502 -3.28 -21.99 -16.83
C GLU A 502 -4.53 -22.62 -16.18
N GLY A 503 -4.50 -23.93 -16.05
CA GLY A 503 -5.52 -24.72 -15.37
C GLY A 503 -6.68 -25.13 -16.27
N PRO A 504 -7.61 -25.93 -15.72
CA PRO A 504 -8.72 -26.52 -16.49
C PRO A 504 -9.74 -25.44 -16.89
N ILE A 505 -10.32 -25.63 -18.08
CA ILE A 505 -11.48 -24.85 -18.54
C ILE A 505 -12.73 -25.39 -17.83
N LEU A 506 -13.65 -24.48 -17.48
CA LEU A 506 -14.94 -24.82 -16.88
C LEU A 506 -15.83 -25.60 -17.89
N GLU A 507 -16.30 -26.77 -17.52
CA GLU A 507 -17.39 -27.44 -18.15
C GLU A 507 -18.72 -26.82 -17.65
N MET A 508 -19.59 -26.40 -18.57
CA MET A 508 -20.73 -25.54 -18.25
C MET A 508 -21.78 -26.18 -17.30
N GLU A 509 -21.79 -27.49 -17.15
CA GLU A 509 -22.61 -28.18 -16.15
C GLU A 509 -22.20 -27.87 -14.71
N PHE A 510 -20.95 -27.41 -14.47
CA PHE A 510 -20.43 -27.02 -13.20
C PHE A 510 -20.47 -25.48 -12.99
N SER A 511 -21.11 -24.76 -13.91
CA SER A 511 -21.27 -23.32 -13.83
C SER A 511 -21.91 -22.90 -12.50
N SER A 512 -21.35 -21.86 -11.89
CA SER A 512 -21.82 -21.33 -10.60
C SER A 512 -21.27 -19.93 -10.41
N PHE A 513 -21.60 -19.29 -9.28
CA PHE A 513 -21.08 -17.95 -8.96
C PHE A 513 -19.55 -17.90 -8.79
N VAL A 514 -18.87 -19.04 -8.58
CA VAL A 514 -17.40 -19.14 -8.57
C VAL A 514 -16.81 -19.55 -9.92
N GLY A 515 -17.58 -19.37 -11.02
CA GLY A 515 -17.17 -19.63 -12.39
C GLY A 515 -18.39 -19.76 -13.29
N MET A 516 -18.67 -18.74 -14.08
CA MET A 516 -19.86 -18.67 -14.94
C MET A 516 -19.59 -19.07 -16.39
N HIS A 517 -18.34 -18.95 -16.86
CA HIS A 517 -18.00 -19.06 -18.28
C HIS A 517 -16.94 -20.13 -18.54
N PRO A 518 -16.89 -20.71 -19.78
CA PRO A 518 -15.93 -21.74 -20.15
C PRO A 518 -14.53 -21.15 -20.38
N ILE A 519 -13.94 -20.66 -19.29
CA ILE A 519 -12.58 -20.09 -19.27
C ILE A 519 -11.69 -20.89 -18.31
N PRO A 520 -10.34 -20.89 -18.50
CA PRO A 520 -9.41 -21.53 -17.58
C PRO A 520 -9.36 -20.86 -16.23
N VAL A 521 -8.78 -21.51 -15.23
CA VAL A 521 -8.63 -20.97 -13.87
C VAL A 521 -7.89 -19.64 -13.90
N ARG A 522 -6.69 -19.61 -14.49
CA ARG A 522 -5.98 -18.35 -14.79
C ARG A 522 -6.24 -18.02 -16.26
N HIS A 523 -7.08 -17.02 -16.52
CA HIS A 523 -7.55 -16.70 -17.87
C HIS A 523 -6.67 -15.69 -18.61
N GLY A 524 -5.77 -14.99 -17.92
CA GLY A 524 -4.81 -14.08 -18.53
C GLY A 524 -5.41 -12.86 -19.24
N MET A 525 -6.58 -12.41 -18.83
CA MET A 525 -7.31 -11.25 -19.37
C MET A 525 -7.58 -10.24 -18.26
N THR A 526 -7.74 -8.96 -18.61
CA THR A 526 -8.32 -7.97 -17.72
C THR A 526 -9.84 -8.17 -17.63
N LEU A 527 -10.51 -7.47 -16.69
CA LEU A 527 -11.98 -7.50 -16.65
C LEU A 527 -12.61 -6.85 -17.87
N GLY A 528 -11.98 -5.81 -18.44
CA GLY A 528 -12.44 -5.17 -19.67
C GLY A 528 -12.37 -6.11 -20.88
N GLU A 529 -11.27 -6.84 -21.04
CA GLU A 529 -11.09 -7.85 -22.07
C GLU A 529 -12.08 -9.02 -21.89
N LEU A 530 -12.26 -9.49 -20.64
CA LEU A 530 -13.22 -10.54 -20.32
C LEU A 530 -14.66 -10.10 -20.60
N ALA A 531 -15.03 -8.86 -20.30
CA ALA A 531 -16.33 -8.29 -20.62
C ALA A 531 -16.59 -8.29 -22.13
N GLN A 532 -15.60 -7.91 -22.94
CA GLN A 532 -15.69 -7.99 -24.40
C GLN A 532 -15.90 -9.42 -24.88
N MET A 533 -15.18 -10.39 -24.30
CA MET A 533 -15.33 -11.80 -24.64
C MET A 533 -16.72 -12.33 -24.27
N ILE A 534 -17.20 -12.06 -23.06
CA ILE A 534 -18.54 -12.43 -22.60
C ILE A 534 -19.60 -11.92 -23.57
N ASN A 535 -19.51 -10.64 -23.94
CA ASN A 535 -20.45 -9.99 -24.85
C ASN A 535 -20.33 -10.51 -26.30
N GLY A 536 -19.09 -10.73 -26.76
CA GLY A 536 -18.81 -11.21 -28.13
C GLY A 536 -19.23 -12.65 -28.36
N GLU A 537 -18.98 -13.54 -27.39
CA GLU A 537 -19.33 -14.97 -27.44
C GLU A 537 -20.81 -15.24 -27.09
N ASN A 538 -21.61 -14.21 -26.83
CA ASN A 538 -23.04 -14.30 -26.45
C ASN A 538 -23.25 -15.14 -25.16
N TRP A 539 -22.38 -14.97 -24.15
CA TRP A 539 -22.44 -15.73 -22.90
C TRP A 539 -23.40 -15.13 -21.85
N LEU A 540 -24.00 -13.97 -22.11
CA LEU A 540 -25.09 -13.46 -21.28
C LEU A 540 -26.35 -14.28 -21.48
N GLU A 541 -27.24 -14.27 -20.49
CA GLU A 541 -28.49 -15.08 -20.54
C GLU A 541 -29.29 -14.78 -21.80
N ASN A 542 -29.80 -15.85 -22.43
CA ASN A 542 -30.54 -15.81 -23.72
C ASN A 542 -29.74 -15.17 -24.88
N GLY A 543 -28.40 -15.05 -24.78
CA GLY A 543 -27.54 -14.47 -25.82
C GLY A 543 -27.74 -12.99 -26.05
N ILE A 544 -28.32 -12.27 -25.09
CA ILE A 544 -28.45 -10.79 -25.15
C ILE A 544 -27.07 -10.13 -25.18
N LYS A 545 -27.01 -8.90 -25.69
CA LYS A 545 -25.76 -8.12 -25.73
C LYS A 545 -25.90 -6.81 -24.95
N ALA A 546 -24.89 -6.49 -24.16
CA ALA A 546 -24.77 -5.22 -23.50
C ALA A 546 -24.23 -4.14 -24.47
N ASP A 547 -24.73 -2.92 -24.33
CA ASP A 547 -24.11 -1.73 -24.94
C ASP A 547 -22.84 -1.38 -24.11
N LEU A 548 -21.76 -2.11 -24.43
CA LEU A 548 -20.52 -2.14 -23.64
C LEU A 548 -19.49 -1.14 -24.16
N THR A 549 -18.97 -0.32 -23.27
CA THR A 549 -17.77 0.50 -23.50
C THR A 549 -16.70 0.15 -22.49
N VAL A 550 -15.48 -0.14 -22.94
CA VAL A 550 -14.30 -0.34 -22.07
C VAL A 550 -13.44 0.91 -22.09
N ILE A 551 -13.27 1.55 -20.94
CA ILE A 551 -12.26 2.61 -20.78
C ILE A 551 -10.96 1.92 -20.39
N ALA A 552 -10.11 1.74 -21.39
CA ALA A 552 -8.86 1.04 -21.27
C ALA A 552 -7.87 1.80 -20.37
N TYR A 553 -7.03 1.08 -19.63
CA TYR A 553 -5.90 1.67 -18.96
C TYR A 553 -4.85 2.17 -19.97
N LYS A 554 -4.06 3.17 -19.58
CA LYS A 554 -2.95 3.71 -20.39
C LYS A 554 -1.59 3.37 -19.76
N GLY A 555 -0.56 3.35 -20.59
CA GLY A 555 0.81 3.08 -20.17
C GLY A 555 1.26 1.66 -20.52
N LYS A 556 2.59 1.46 -20.52
CA LYS A 556 3.19 0.14 -20.75
C LYS A 556 3.33 -0.58 -19.41
N ILE A 557 2.77 -1.75 -19.33
CA ILE A 557 3.03 -2.70 -18.25
C ILE A 557 4.24 -3.53 -18.69
N ASP A 558 5.32 -3.43 -17.92
CA ASP A 558 6.51 -4.22 -18.17
C ASP A 558 6.28 -5.70 -17.79
N LYS A 559 7.29 -6.55 -18.00
CA LYS A 559 7.23 -7.97 -17.63
C LYS A 559 7.00 -8.19 -16.11
N ASN A 560 7.16 -7.16 -15.30
CA ASN A 560 6.92 -7.21 -13.87
C ASN A 560 5.52 -6.66 -13.52
N VAL A 561 4.49 -7.30 -14.06
CA VAL A 561 3.06 -6.97 -13.81
C VAL A 561 2.76 -6.84 -12.32
N LYS A 562 3.45 -7.62 -11.46
CA LYS A 562 3.31 -7.59 -10.00
C LYS A 562 3.58 -6.19 -9.40
N ALA A 563 4.39 -5.36 -10.05
CA ALA A 563 4.69 -4.01 -9.58
C ALA A 563 3.54 -3.00 -9.78
N HIS A 564 2.58 -3.32 -10.66
CA HIS A 564 1.43 -2.47 -10.99
C HIS A 564 0.09 -3.06 -10.53
N ALA A 565 0.13 -4.17 -9.78
CA ALA A 565 -1.06 -4.96 -9.52
C ALA A 565 -2.10 -4.22 -8.66
N PHE A 566 -1.86 -4.05 -7.38
CA PHE A 566 -2.74 -3.30 -6.49
C PHE A 566 -2.02 -2.91 -5.20
N ASN A 567 -2.28 -1.70 -4.73
CA ASN A 567 -1.82 -1.21 -3.42
C ASN A 567 -2.88 -1.50 -2.35
N THR A 568 -4.16 -1.46 -2.74
CA THR A 568 -5.30 -1.76 -1.88
C THR A 568 -5.70 -3.21 -2.06
N PRO A 569 -5.63 -4.06 -1.01
CA PRO A 569 -6.02 -5.47 -1.07
C PRO A 569 -7.43 -5.65 -1.62
N PRO A 570 -7.66 -6.44 -2.70
CA PRO A 570 -8.99 -6.53 -3.33
C PRO A 570 -10.04 -7.27 -2.48
N SER A 571 -9.60 -8.05 -1.49
CA SER A 571 -10.48 -8.67 -0.49
C SER A 571 -9.71 -8.94 0.82
N PRO A 572 -10.39 -9.18 1.95
CA PRO A 572 -9.75 -9.36 3.25
C PRO A 572 -8.73 -10.49 3.34
N ASN A 573 -8.96 -11.58 2.57
CA ASN A 573 -8.05 -12.73 2.53
C ASN A 573 -7.06 -12.67 1.35
N MET A 574 -6.93 -11.50 0.70
CA MET A 574 -6.03 -11.27 -0.43
C MET A 574 -5.09 -10.08 -0.16
N PRO A 575 -4.20 -10.17 0.85
CA PRO A 575 -3.44 -9.02 1.33
C PRO A 575 -2.39 -8.50 0.34
N ASN A 576 -1.92 -9.33 -0.58
CA ASN A 576 -0.86 -8.97 -1.54
C ASN A 576 -0.89 -9.86 -2.79
N VAL A 577 -0.07 -9.50 -3.78
CA VAL A 577 0.01 -10.20 -5.07
C VAL A 577 0.57 -11.62 -4.95
N GLU A 578 1.46 -11.86 -3.99
CA GLU A 578 2.00 -13.20 -3.73
C GLU A 578 0.88 -14.14 -3.27
N THR A 579 -0.04 -13.65 -2.43
CA THR A 579 -1.23 -14.42 -2.05
C THR A 579 -2.14 -14.66 -3.25
N ALA A 580 -2.36 -13.67 -4.13
CA ALA A 580 -3.12 -13.85 -5.36
C ALA A 580 -2.48 -14.89 -6.29
N TRP A 581 -1.14 -14.90 -6.36
CA TRP A 581 -0.40 -15.92 -7.13
C TRP A 581 -0.62 -17.33 -6.58
N LEU A 582 -0.57 -17.53 -5.27
CA LEU A 582 -0.79 -18.84 -4.66
C LEU A 582 -2.27 -19.25 -4.68
N TYR A 583 -3.18 -18.29 -4.55
CA TYR A 583 -4.62 -18.50 -4.53
C TYR A 583 -5.14 -19.26 -5.75
N GLN A 584 -4.58 -19.04 -6.94
CA GLN A 584 -4.98 -19.76 -8.16
C GLN A 584 -4.89 -21.30 -8.06
N GLY A 585 -4.10 -21.82 -7.15
CA GLY A 585 -4.04 -23.25 -6.83
C GLY A 585 -4.70 -23.55 -5.48
N LEU A 586 -4.27 -22.86 -4.44
CA LEU A 586 -4.63 -23.18 -3.05
C LEU A 586 -6.10 -22.92 -2.71
N CYS A 587 -6.84 -22.15 -3.51
CA CYS A 587 -8.30 -22.06 -3.39
C CYS A 587 -9.00 -23.41 -3.56
N LEU A 588 -8.44 -24.37 -4.29
CA LEU A 588 -8.99 -25.72 -4.41
C LEU A 588 -9.14 -26.42 -3.06
N LEU A 589 -8.33 -26.04 -2.05
CA LEU A 589 -8.41 -26.58 -0.69
C LEU A 589 -9.73 -26.23 0.00
N GLU A 590 -10.42 -25.17 -0.43
CA GLU A 590 -11.74 -24.82 0.12
C GLU A 590 -12.77 -25.93 -0.10
N GLY A 591 -12.61 -26.72 -1.16
CA GLY A 591 -13.44 -27.90 -1.46
C GLY A 591 -13.06 -29.18 -0.70
N THR A 592 -12.12 -29.10 0.26
CA THR A 592 -11.58 -30.26 0.98
C THR A 592 -11.64 -30.10 2.49
N SER A 593 -11.23 -31.15 3.22
CA SER A 593 -11.05 -31.15 4.67
C SER A 593 -9.72 -30.57 5.15
N LEU A 594 -8.98 -29.85 4.30
CA LEU A 594 -7.76 -29.13 4.67
C LEU A 594 -8.06 -27.66 4.96
N SER A 595 -7.39 -27.09 5.94
CA SER A 595 -7.36 -25.64 6.13
C SER A 595 -6.46 -25.00 5.06
N GLU A 596 -6.92 -23.89 4.50
CA GLU A 596 -6.20 -23.04 3.58
C GLU A 596 -5.60 -21.80 4.26
N GLY A 597 -5.47 -21.84 5.59
CA GLY A 597 -4.88 -20.77 6.40
C GLY A 597 -5.79 -19.56 6.66
N ARG A 598 -7.08 -19.60 6.30
CA ARG A 598 -8.05 -18.57 6.73
C ARG A 598 -8.15 -18.57 8.26
N GLY A 599 -8.34 -17.42 8.88
CA GLY A 599 -8.30 -17.26 10.33
C GLY A 599 -6.88 -17.15 10.89
N THR A 600 -5.88 -16.92 10.02
CA THR A 600 -4.49 -16.60 10.35
C THR A 600 -4.03 -15.35 9.57
N ASP A 601 -2.84 -14.85 9.87
CA ASP A 601 -2.23 -13.73 9.13
C ASP A 601 -1.70 -14.12 7.73
N LEU A 602 -1.74 -15.42 7.38
CA LEU A 602 -1.20 -15.97 6.14
C LEU A 602 -2.25 -16.81 5.37
N PRO A 603 -3.43 -16.23 5.03
CA PRO A 603 -4.43 -16.95 4.24
C PRO A 603 -3.83 -17.37 2.90
N PHE A 604 -4.14 -18.60 2.47
CA PHE A 604 -3.60 -19.21 1.25
C PHE A 604 -2.07 -19.32 1.16
N LYS A 605 -1.38 -19.15 2.30
CA LYS A 605 0.06 -19.45 2.46
C LYS A 605 0.31 -20.57 3.47
N LEU A 606 -0.72 -20.96 4.22
CA LEU A 606 -0.69 -22.08 5.17
C LEU A 606 -1.66 -23.16 4.73
N ILE A 607 -1.22 -24.41 4.81
CA ILE A 607 -2.01 -25.59 4.48
C ILE A 607 -1.86 -26.58 5.62
N GLY A 608 -2.96 -27.09 6.17
CA GLY A 608 -2.84 -28.06 7.25
C GLY A 608 -4.16 -28.64 7.73
N ALA A 609 -4.04 -29.55 8.68
CA ALA A 609 -5.15 -30.11 9.42
C ALA A 609 -4.64 -30.71 10.75
N PRO A 610 -5.49 -30.89 11.78
CA PRO A 610 -5.08 -31.52 13.06
C PRO A 610 -4.60 -32.98 12.90
N TRP A 611 -5.04 -33.65 11.87
CA TRP A 611 -4.73 -35.07 11.57
C TRP A 611 -3.57 -35.24 10.60
N LEU A 612 -2.99 -34.17 10.05
CA LEU A 612 -1.96 -34.25 8.98
C LEU A 612 -0.57 -34.54 9.61
N ASP A 613 0.10 -35.56 9.12
CA ASP A 613 1.51 -35.83 9.42
C ASP A 613 2.39 -34.98 8.48
N ASN A 614 2.72 -33.79 8.94
CA ASN A 614 3.46 -32.80 8.15
C ASN A 614 4.87 -33.24 7.79
N GLN A 615 5.54 -34.04 8.65
CA GLN A 615 6.87 -34.57 8.35
C GLN A 615 6.80 -35.59 7.20
N LYS A 616 5.86 -36.54 7.23
CA LYS A 616 5.68 -37.50 6.14
C LYS A 616 5.28 -36.80 4.84
N LEU A 617 4.41 -35.79 4.91
CA LEU A 617 4.05 -35.01 3.75
C LEU A 617 5.28 -34.32 3.14
N PHE A 618 6.08 -33.63 3.95
CA PHE A 618 7.31 -32.98 3.53
C PHE A 618 8.28 -33.97 2.85
N ASP A 619 8.57 -35.09 3.51
CA ASP A 619 9.47 -36.12 2.98
C ASP A 619 8.97 -36.67 1.63
N GLN A 620 7.64 -36.83 1.47
CA GLN A 620 7.07 -37.33 0.21
C GLN A 620 7.15 -36.29 -0.92
N LEU A 621 6.95 -34.99 -0.61
CA LEU A 621 7.10 -33.91 -1.59
C LEU A 621 8.56 -33.80 -2.05
N VAL A 622 9.51 -33.87 -1.13
CA VAL A 622 10.94 -33.89 -1.45
C VAL A 622 11.31 -35.10 -2.32
N LYS A 623 10.78 -36.27 -1.99
CA LYS A 623 10.96 -37.49 -2.81
C LYS A 623 10.38 -37.32 -4.22
N ASN A 624 9.32 -36.58 -4.36
CA ASN A 624 8.70 -36.22 -5.65
C ASN A 624 9.45 -35.10 -6.38
N LYS A 625 10.60 -34.65 -5.85
CA LYS A 625 11.50 -33.64 -6.41
C LYS A 625 10.91 -32.21 -6.44
N HIS A 626 9.98 -31.88 -5.54
CA HIS A 626 9.60 -30.49 -5.35
C HIS A 626 10.73 -29.70 -4.72
N PRO A 627 10.99 -28.43 -5.14
CA PRO A 627 12.04 -27.61 -4.57
C PRO A 627 11.86 -27.37 -3.07
N LEU A 628 12.94 -27.49 -2.29
CA LEU A 628 12.92 -27.32 -0.83
C LEU A 628 12.59 -25.89 -0.37
N ASP A 629 12.88 -24.89 -1.22
CA ASP A 629 12.63 -23.48 -0.93
C ASP A 629 11.16 -23.10 -1.11
N ASP A 630 10.35 -23.95 -1.74
CA ASP A 630 8.93 -23.66 -2.04
C ASP A 630 8.03 -23.79 -0.81
N PHE A 631 8.43 -24.60 0.19
CA PHE A 631 7.60 -24.87 1.36
C PHE A 631 8.43 -25.29 2.59
N GLU A 632 7.88 -25.03 3.78
CA GLU A 632 8.48 -25.42 5.05
C GLU A 632 7.44 -26.07 5.98
N ILE A 633 7.90 -26.94 6.87
CA ILE A 633 7.05 -27.57 7.90
C ILE A 633 6.60 -26.48 8.87
N THR A 634 5.30 -26.47 9.19
CA THR A 634 4.74 -25.51 10.13
C THR A 634 3.61 -26.11 10.98
N GLN A 635 3.27 -25.41 12.05
CA GLN A 635 2.06 -25.60 12.84
C GLN A 635 1.37 -24.24 12.97
N PHE A 636 0.04 -24.21 12.91
CA PHE A 636 -0.74 -22.99 13.04
C PHE A 636 -2.12 -23.31 13.63
N THR A 637 -2.76 -22.32 14.25
CA THR A 637 -4.08 -22.44 14.85
C THR A 637 -5.01 -21.40 14.22
N PRO A 638 -5.91 -21.80 13.31
CA PRO A 638 -6.93 -20.88 12.78
C PRO A 638 -7.80 -20.32 13.90
N GLN A 639 -8.10 -19.04 13.85
CA GLN A 639 -8.97 -18.36 14.81
C GLN A 639 -10.13 -17.68 14.09
N SER A 640 -11.31 -17.67 14.74
CA SER A 640 -12.42 -16.88 14.26
C SER A 640 -12.10 -15.39 14.40
N ILE A 641 -11.96 -14.71 13.28
CA ILE A 641 -11.66 -13.28 13.18
C ILE A 641 -12.72 -12.58 12.31
N PRO A 642 -12.90 -11.25 12.40
CA PRO A 642 -13.95 -10.54 11.66
C PRO A 642 -14.00 -10.82 10.14
N VAL A 643 -12.83 -11.05 9.52
CA VAL A 643 -12.70 -11.33 8.09
C VAL A 643 -12.75 -12.82 7.72
N ALA A 644 -12.75 -13.70 8.71
CA ALA A 644 -12.86 -15.15 8.59
C ALA A 644 -13.57 -15.74 9.83
N LYS A 645 -14.89 -15.56 9.91
CA LYS A 645 -15.67 -15.95 11.10
C LYS A 645 -15.76 -17.44 11.34
N TYR A 646 -15.65 -18.24 10.29
CA TYR A 646 -15.81 -19.69 10.34
C TYR A 646 -14.65 -20.39 9.64
N PRO A 647 -13.40 -20.20 10.09
CA PRO A 647 -12.26 -20.90 9.49
C PRO A 647 -12.39 -22.40 9.80
N LYS A 648 -11.87 -23.23 8.94
CA LYS A 648 -11.76 -24.66 9.25
C LYS A 648 -10.83 -24.84 10.44
N TYR A 649 -11.21 -25.72 11.36
CA TYR A 649 -10.44 -26.01 12.60
C TYR A 649 -10.23 -24.80 13.51
N ASP A 650 -11.26 -23.98 13.70
CA ASP A 650 -11.24 -22.83 14.61
C ASP A 650 -10.79 -23.23 16.02
N GLY A 651 -9.69 -22.67 16.49
CA GLY A 651 -9.08 -22.96 17.80
C GLY A 651 -8.36 -24.31 17.90
N GLU A 652 -8.21 -25.06 16.82
CA GLU A 652 -7.50 -26.35 16.80
C GLU A 652 -6.14 -26.21 16.15
N ASP A 653 -5.13 -26.86 16.71
CA ASP A 653 -3.77 -26.88 16.14
C ASP A 653 -3.75 -27.71 14.84
N CYS A 654 -3.39 -27.08 13.76
CA CYS A 654 -3.17 -27.68 12.46
C CYS A 654 -1.69 -27.91 12.21
N PHE A 655 -1.32 -29.10 11.81
CA PHE A 655 0.03 -29.43 11.35
C PHE A 655 0.04 -29.39 9.84
N GLY A 656 1.08 -28.85 9.23
CA GLY A 656 1.09 -28.70 7.78
C GLY A 656 2.32 -28.01 7.21
N LEU A 657 2.12 -27.28 6.14
CA LEU A 657 3.16 -26.58 5.40
C LEU A 657 2.84 -25.09 5.29
N ARG A 658 3.86 -24.27 5.40
CA ARG A 658 3.87 -22.90 4.90
C ARG A 658 4.43 -22.89 3.51
N ILE A 659 3.73 -22.22 2.60
CA ILE A 659 4.10 -22.10 1.19
C ILE A 659 4.78 -20.75 0.99
N ASN A 660 6.00 -20.78 0.48
CA ASN A 660 6.82 -19.59 0.25
C ASN A 660 6.70 -19.10 -1.19
N ASN A 661 6.92 -20.03 -2.16
CA ASN A 661 6.84 -19.73 -3.59
C ASN A 661 6.43 -21.00 -4.34
N LEU A 662 5.70 -20.83 -5.46
CA LEU A 662 5.37 -21.93 -6.37
C LEU A 662 5.46 -21.40 -7.80
N GLU A 663 6.08 -22.13 -8.68
CA GLU A 663 6.12 -21.79 -10.10
C GLU A 663 4.74 -22.00 -10.75
N ASN A 664 4.10 -23.16 -10.49
CA ASN A 664 2.80 -23.55 -11.02
C ASN A 664 1.84 -23.94 -9.89
N PRO A 665 1.17 -23.00 -9.22
CA PRO A 665 0.36 -23.28 -8.03
C PRO A 665 -0.80 -24.27 -8.29
N ILE A 666 -1.42 -24.23 -9.46
CA ILE A 666 -2.56 -25.12 -9.79
C ILE A 666 -2.10 -26.57 -9.87
N GLU A 667 -1.06 -26.82 -10.67
CA GLU A 667 -0.48 -28.14 -10.84
C GLU A 667 0.04 -28.69 -9.51
N TRP A 668 0.80 -27.87 -8.79
CA TRP A 668 1.35 -28.24 -7.49
C TRP A 668 0.25 -28.65 -6.50
N THR A 669 -0.85 -27.89 -6.43
CA THR A 669 -1.97 -28.21 -5.53
C THR A 669 -2.64 -29.51 -5.89
N ILE A 670 -2.82 -29.82 -7.17
CA ILE A 670 -3.37 -31.11 -7.62
C ILE A 670 -2.47 -32.28 -7.18
N GLN A 671 -1.16 -32.12 -7.34
CA GLN A 671 -0.17 -33.12 -6.89
C GLN A 671 -0.19 -33.27 -5.37
N LEU A 672 -0.24 -32.16 -4.62
CA LEU A 672 -0.37 -32.14 -3.17
C LEU A 672 -1.60 -32.93 -2.67
N LEU A 673 -2.77 -32.66 -3.25
CA LEU A 673 -4.02 -33.34 -2.88
C LEU A 673 -3.94 -34.86 -3.09
N ALA A 674 -3.30 -35.29 -4.16
CA ALA A 674 -3.09 -36.75 -4.44
C ALA A 674 -2.12 -37.39 -3.42
N VAL A 675 -1.04 -36.68 -3.04
CA VAL A 675 -0.11 -37.12 -2.01
C VAL A 675 -0.81 -37.22 -0.64
N ILE A 676 -1.54 -36.19 -0.23
CA ILE A 676 -2.26 -36.18 1.05
C ILE A 676 -3.33 -37.31 1.07
N LYS A 677 -4.06 -37.53 -0.02
CA LYS A 677 -5.03 -38.62 -0.11
C LYS A 677 -4.36 -39.99 0.07
N THR A 678 -3.17 -40.16 -0.49
CA THR A 678 -2.40 -41.41 -0.35
C THR A 678 -1.90 -41.62 1.07
N LEU A 679 -1.40 -40.56 1.72
CA LEU A 679 -0.87 -40.63 3.09
C LEU A 679 -2.00 -40.76 4.14
N HIS A 680 -3.13 -40.10 3.93
CA HIS A 680 -4.26 -40.02 4.87
C HIS A 680 -5.60 -40.40 4.23
N PRO A 681 -5.75 -41.64 3.71
CA PRO A 681 -6.93 -42.03 2.89
C PRO A 681 -8.26 -41.99 3.65
N LYS A 682 -8.25 -42.07 4.99
CA LYS A 682 -9.46 -42.05 5.82
C LYS A 682 -9.84 -40.63 6.29
N GLN A 683 -8.86 -39.80 6.55
CA GLN A 683 -9.03 -38.44 7.11
C GLN A 683 -9.25 -37.39 6.02
N PHE A 684 -8.51 -37.48 4.92
CA PHE A 684 -8.71 -36.60 3.78
C PHE A 684 -10.03 -36.87 3.08
N LYS A 685 -10.86 -35.82 3.00
CA LYS A 685 -12.19 -35.88 2.37
C LYS A 685 -12.39 -34.66 1.47
N PHE A 686 -13.12 -34.82 0.41
CA PHE A 686 -13.80 -33.73 -0.28
C PHE A 686 -15.05 -33.35 0.51
N LEU A 687 -15.47 -32.07 0.45
CA LEU A 687 -16.72 -31.65 1.10
C LEU A 687 -17.92 -32.36 0.46
N GLU A 688 -18.94 -32.65 1.25
CA GLU A 688 -20.16 -33.35 0.81
C GLU A 688 -20.90 -32.59 -0.32
N SER A 689 -20.76 -31.25 -0.34
CA SER A 689 -21.32 -30.41 -1.41
C SER A 689 -20.65 -30.57 -2.76
N ASN A 690 -19.56 -31.35 -2.87
CA ASN A 690 -18.69 -31.43 -4.02
C ASN A 690 -18.22 -30.03 -4.53
N PHE A 691 -17.99 -29.07 -3.63
CA PHE A 691 -17.61 -27.71 -3.98
C PHE A 691 -16.32 -27.67 -4.82
N ILE A 692 -15.44 -28.66 -4.63
CA ILE A 692 -14.23 -28.83 -5.44
C ILE A 692 -14.53 -28.91 -6.96
N ASP A 693 -15.65 -29.49 -7.34
CA ASP A 693 -16.02 -29.66 -8.77
C ASP A 693 -16.34 -28.29 -9.39
N LYS A 694 -16.97 -27.40 -8.63
CA LYS A 694 -17.24 -26.01 -9.06
C LYS A 694 -15.96 -25.19 -9.18
N LEU A 695 -15.03 -25.35 -8.23
CA LEU A 695 -13.74 -24.66 -8.26
C LEU A 695 -12.87 -25.18 -9.40
N TYR A 696 -12.73 -26.47 -9.54
CA TYR A 696 -11.94 -27.09 -10.61
C TYR A 696 -12.58 -26.88 -11.99
N GLY A 697 -13.92 -26.87 -12.05
CA GLY A 697 -14.69 -26.71 -13.27
C GLY A 697 -15.13 -28.04 -13.91
N SER A 698 -14.92 -29.17 -13.25
CA SER A 698 -15.43 -30.49 -13.56
C SER A 698 -15.27 -31.44 -12.37
N ASP A 699 -15.90 -32.61 -12.41
CA ASP A 699 -15.75 -33.62 -11.35
C ASP A 699 -14.44 -34.43 -11.48
N ARG A 700 -13.68 -34.25 -12.55
CA ARG A 700 -12.52 -35.08 -12.89
C ARG A 700 -11.48 -35.11 -11.78
N LEU A 701 -11.15 -33.95 -11.17
CA LEU A 701 -10.17 -33.88 -10.07
C LEU A 701 -10.58 -34.79 -8.91
N ARG A 702 -11.82 -34.69 -8.46
CA ARG A 702 -12.37 -35.50 -7.37
C ARG A 702 -12.38 -36.98 -7.72
N VAL A 703 -12.82 -37.33 -8.92
CA VAL A 703 -12.89 -38.71 -9.41
C VAL A 703 -11.50 -39.34 -9.52
N PHE A 704 -10.51 -38.61 -10.06
CA PHE A 704 -9.14 -39.12 -10.22
C PHE A 704 -8.45 -39.31 -8.85
N ILE A 705 -8.56 -38.36 -7.95
CA ILE A 705 -7.94 -38.44 -6.60
C ILE A 705 -8.64 -39.54 -5.77
N SER A 706 -9.98 -39.61 -5.79
CA SER A 706 -10.72 -40.65 -5.06
C SER A 706 -10.42 -42.05 -5.56
N GLY A 707 -10.20 -42.21 -6.86
CA GLY A 707 -9.88 -43.46 -7.51
C GLY A 707 -8.38 -43.81 -7.58
N ASN A 708 -7.51 -43.03 -6.97
CA ASN A 708 -6.03 -43.18 -7.05
C ASN A 708 -5.52 -43.28 -8.51
N ARG A 709 -6.11 -42.51 -9.42
CA ARG A 709 -5.73 -42.51 -10.84
C ARG A 709 -4.52 -41.62 -11.06
N ASN A 710 -3.84 -41.83 -12.21
CA ASN A 710 -2.69 -40.99 -12.56
C ASN A 710 -3.13 -39.53 -12.85
N ILE A 711 -2.80 -38.62 -11.95
CA ILE A 711 -3.16 -37.20 -12.03
C ILE A 711 -2.43 -36.43 -13.15
N ASN A 712 -1.30 -36.95 -13.67
CA ASN A 712 -0.60 -36.34 -14.79
C ASN A 712 -1.49 -36.25 -16.04
N ILE A 713 -2.43 -37.21 -16.22
CA ILE A 713 -3.40 -37.15 -17.29
C ILE A 713 -4.29 -35.90 -17.22
N LEU A 714 -4.61 -35.43 -16.00
CA LEU A 714 -5.37 -34.18 -15.83
C LEU A 714 -4.51 -32.95 -16.18
N ILE A 715 -3.25 -32.98 -15.79
CA ILE A 715 -2.31 -31.90 -16.03
C ILE A 715 -1.99 -31.76 -17.51
N ASP A 716 -1.73 -32.89 -18.18
CA ASP A 716 -1.48 -32.93 -19.63
C ASP A 716 -2.68 -32.42 -20.45
N ASN A 717 -3.91 -32.65 -19.97
CA ASN A 717 -5.12 -32.13 -20.61
C ASN A 717 -5.25 -30.60 -20.57
N PHE A 718 -4.58 -29.92 -19.63
CA PHE A 718 -4.61 -28.43 -19.60
C PHE A 718 -4.00 -27.84 -20.88
N GLN A 719 -2.95 -28.43 -21.40
CA GLN A 719 -2.29 -27.98 -22.62
C GLN A 719 -3.18 -28.11 -23.87
N ASN A 720 -3.94 -29.21 -23.95
CA ASN A 720 -4.78 -29.45 -25.11
C ASN A 720 -5.94 -28.45 -25.30
N HIS A 721 -6.48 -27.93 -24.21
CA HIS A 721 -7.58 -26.96 -24.24
C HIS A 721 -7.07 -25.50 -24.20
N LYS A 722 -5.83 -25.29 -23.79
CA LYS A 722 -5.21 -23.97 -23.69
C LYS A 722 -5.10 -23.28 -25.04
N ASP A 723 -4.68 -24.01 -26.08
CA ASP A 723 -4.45 -23.42 -27.40
C ASP A 723 -5.77 -22.96 -28.05
N GLU A 724 -6.84 -23.69 -27.87
CA GLU A 724 -8.18 -23.29 -28.33
C GLU A 724 -8.65 -22.01 -27.63
N PHE A 725 -8.49 -21.95 -26.32
CA PHE A 725 -8.83 -20.75 -25.56
C PHE A 725 -7.95 -19.55 -25.95
N LEU A 726 -6.64 -19.72 -26.10
CA LEU A 726 -5.72 -18.66 -26.52
C LEU A 726 -6.13 -18.06 -27.88
N GLN A 727 -6.45 -18.93 -28.86
CA GLN A 727 -6.90 -18.48 -30.17
C GLN A 727 -8.22 -17.69 -30.08
N LYS A 728 -9.17 -18.14 -29.26
CA LYS A 728 -10.42 -17.42 -29.02
C LYS A 728 -10.19 -16.08 -28.34
N ARG A 729 -9.33 -16.04 -27.29
CA ARG A 729 -8.99 -14.87 -26.50
C ARG A 729 -8.39 -13.73 -27.33
N GLU A 730 -7.56 -14.05 -28.32
CA GLU A 730 -6.88 -13.06 -29.17
C GLU A 730 -7.85 -12.04 -29.81
N ASN A 731 -9.09 -12.44 -30.08
CA ASN A 731 -10.11 -11.55 -30.67
C ASN A 731 -10.62 -10.46 -29.71
N TYR A 732 -10.32 -10.59 -28.42
CA TYR A 732 -10.88 -9.74 -27.35
C TYR A 732 -9.79 -9.00 -26.55
N LEU A 733 -8.50 -9.19 -26.90
CA LEU A 733 -7.42 -8.48 -26.25
C LEU A 733 -7.42 -7.00 -26.66
N ILE A 734 -7.31 -6.13 -25.68
CA ILE A 734 -7.18 -4.67 -25.85
C ILE A 734 -5.72 -4.26 -25.83
N TYR A 735 -4.89 -4.99 -25.09
CA TYR A 735 -3.52 -4.62 -24.82
C TYR A 735 -2.54 -5.54 -25.56
N GLU A 736 -1.45 -4.94 -26.08
CA GLU A 736 -0.39 -5.71 -26.70
C GLU A 736 0.25 -6.68 -25.69
N LEU A 737 0.29 -7.96 -26.04
CA LEU A 737 1.04 -8.93 -25.26
C LEU A 737 2.53 -8.57 -25.29
N PRO A 738 3.27 -8.67 -24.17
CA PRO A 738 4.70 -8.46 -24.16
C PRO A 738 5.34 -9.41 -25.18
N ASN A 739 6.02 -8.87 -26.18
CA ASN A 739 6.70 -9.65 -27.21
C ASN A 739 7.54 -10.74 -26.56
N ASN A 740 7.18 -11.99 -26.79
CA ASN A 740 8.08 -13.13 -26.66
C ASN A 740 9.20 -12.93 -27.68
N GLN A 741 10.23 -12.17 -27.34
CA GLN A 741 11.49 -12.34 -28.05
C GLN A 741 11.95 -13.76 -27.76
N SER A 742 11.80 -14.56 -28.82
CA SER A 742 12.30 -15.91 -29.00
C SER A 742 13.55 -16.23 -28.18
N LYS A 743 13.45 -17.35 -27.50
CA LYS A 743 14.47 -18.34 -27.10
C LYS A 743 15.93 -17.96 -27.10
#